data_838dfea931c960b547131d62f022d5be
#
_entry.id   838dfea931c960b547131d62f022d5be
#
_cell.length_a   1.000
_cell.length_b   1.000
_cell.length_c   1.000
_cell.angle_alpha   90.00
_cell.angle_beta   90.00
_cell.angle_gamma   90.00
#
_symmetry.space_group_name_H-M   'P 1'
#
loop_
_entity.id
_entity.type
_entity.pdbx_description
1 polymer ?
#
loop_
_entity_poly.entity_id
_entity_poly.type
_entity_poly.pdbx_seq_one_letter_code
_entity_poly.pdbx_strand_id
1 'polypeptide(L)'
;MKAHVLGPVRVEGDGGGSIFGGSKVAALFALLVTSPGYRCTRKEIAGFLWEGQENVGELVNRAVCDLRKQLGQDVIPHGGRSGYCMLRMPEGCADLLRFRDGVAKAAGLNPPERFEQLGVALEEWDGDEPLLGLTGSGFHLRREELRAELMAAVYARLGAAWEARKEKWLRDETEKWFERAPELPQIFRFYLLSHGDLLERRRERLINEWTKRYGKPDADLQRAIDEVRGAARRPSGTLVPPVPDQLPGSRRRPIGQDELIDSLVEAVCGEQDAGNLALVLISGMAGVGKSTVADHLARRLRDRFPDGVLYAGLNGFADGGVRPAEPDEVLDGFLAALPPYTTVTGPESKSNALRSALAHRSVLVVLDDALNAKQVLPLLPGDGTCAVIITSRNDLLRLQSERRVLFRKMEPLQEADALEVLQEMVSAEDRAKHAQAFSDLVRLCGRLPLALTVVARLLQGGARPLRMLPALVREMEEERKRAKLDTLDLPEHELSVRAALNCSVRVLGEEARLLLWQLAVHPGPTASWEAVMDLGRVAGEGARTDRALVELVAANLVELRGDRYGLHDLVRAFARRHVQPGPDGETADIEWATVRQVLEHQLHNVRACDRVLDRERTLPIGEPDGVTVTEPAEPAQAMAFLDDEYTTIQRGIRLAVGQGIKRYEWLLSMALVTYQWRRHLLDDARRNLQYAVDAAESSADPVDCAMVHRMLAGTRWRLGEYDAAVGHLRRAVRLSEEDHSEAGRLSLARSLHRLGITLRKQGDRRGGGGSAVQGIGVV
;
A
#
# COMPACT_ATOMS: atom_id res chain seq x y z
N MET A 1 15.21 -20.67 41.45
CA MET A 1 14.36 -21.37 40.47
C MET A 1 14.52 -20.66 39.11
N LYS A 2 14.95 -21.38 38.07
CA LYS A 2 15.02 -20.87 36.70
C LYS A 2 14.05 -21.66 35.81
N ALA A 3 13.31 -20.99 34.97
CA ALA A 3 12.34 -21.58 34.08
C ALA A 3 12.74 -21.42 32.61
N HIS A 4 12.58 -22.49 31.85
CA HIS A 4 12.96 -22.56 30.45
C HIS A 4 11.74 -23.00 29.62
N VAL A 5 11.38 -22.19 28.63
CA VAL A 5 10.28 -22.44 27.67
C VAL A 5 10.67 -22.12 26.23
N LEU A 6 11.81 -21.45 26.03
CA LEU A 6 12.33 -21.10 24.69
C LEU A 6 13.13 -22.26 24.04
N GLY A 7 12.95 -23.45 24.54
CA GLY A 7 13.49 -24.74 24.10
C GLY A 7 12.71 -25.85 24.76
N PRO A 8 13.39 -26.92 25.24
CA PRO A 8 12.75 -27.94 26.06
C PRO A 8 12.19 -27.36 27.36
N VAL A 9 10.92 -27.64 27.65
CA VAL A 9 10.26 -27.08 28.84
C VAL A 9 10.83 -27.75 30.12
N ARG A 10 11.50 -26.93 30.95
CA ARG A 10 12.11 -27.36 32.22
C ARG A 10 12.09 -26.27 33.28
N VAL A 11 12.10 -26.65 34.52
CA VAL A 11 12.34 -25.78 35.66
C VAL A 11 13.48 -26.32 36.46
N GLU A 12 14.50 -25.53 36.71
CA GLU A 12 15.65 -25.85 37.51
C GLU A 12 15.47 -25.30 38.93
N GLY A 13 15.51 -26.16 39.93
CA GLY A 13 15.59 -25.77 41.34
C GLY A 13 17.03 -25.56 41.77
N ASP A 14 17.24 -25.13 43.01
CA ASP A 14 18.56 -24.83 43.61
C ASP A 14 19.50 -26.05 43.66
N GLY A 15 19.05 -27.25 43.27
CA GLY A 15 19.81 -28.51 43.21
C GLY A 15 20.11 -29.03 41.79
N GLY A 16 19.83 -28.30 40.71
CA GLY A 16 20.28 -28.58 39.33
C GLY A 16 19.52 -29.66 38.55
N GLY A 17 18.39 -30.17 39.04
CA GLY A 17 17.56 -31.17 38.36
C GLY A 17 16.25 -30.61 37.80
N SER A 18 15.77 -31.19 36.67
CA SER A 18 14.44 -30.84 36.12
C SER A 18 13.34 -31.29 37.06
N ILE A 19 12.43 -30.37 37.41
CA ILE A 19 11.39 -30.60 38.43
C ILE A 19 10.17 -31.34 37.88
N PHE A 20 9.98 -31.42 36.55
CA PHE A 20 8.75 -31.96 35.97
C PHE A 20 8.80 -33.50 35.77
N GLY A 21 7.95 -34.21 36.52
CA GLY A 21 7.77 -35.66 36.44
C GLY A 21 6.70 -36.13 35.44
N GLY A 22 6.09 -35.27 34.63
CA GLY A 22 5.04 -35.66 33.69
C GLY A 22 4.75 -34.61 32.61
N SER A 23 4.42 -35.05 31.38
CA SER A 23 4.20 -34.17 30.22
C SER A 23 3.06 -33.16 30.40
N LYS A 24 2.00 -33.51 31.13
CA LYS A 24 0.83 -32.61 31.36
C LYS A 24 1.13 -31.50 32.36
N VAL A 25 2.00 -31.74 33.33
CA VAL A 25 2.42 -30.73 34.31
C VAL A 25 3.36 -29.72 33.66
N ALA A 26 4.31 -30.19 32.83
CA ALA A 26 5.17 -29.32 32.02
C ALA A 26 4.34 -28.49 31.02
N ALA A 27 3.35 -29.10 30.41
CA ALA A 27 2.44 -28.41 29.49
C ALA A 27 1.58 -27.31 30.18
N LEU A 28 1.09 -27.59 31.40
CA LEU A 28 0.38 -26.61 32.20
C LEU A 28 1.30 -25.43 32.60
N PHE A 29 2.52 -25.73 32.99
CA PHE A 29 3.50 -24.69 33.32
C PHE A 29 3.81 -23.80 32.11
N ALA A 30 4.13 -24.40 30.96
CA ALA A 30 4.39 -23.69 29.73
C ALA A 30 3.21 -22.82 29.29
N LEU A 31 1.99 -23.33 29.41
CA LEU A 31 0.77 -22.55 29.14
C LEU A 31 0.68 -21.32 30.04
N LEU A 32 0.94 -21.46 31.35
CA LEU A 32 0.89 -20.35 32.29
C LEU A 32 1.95 -19.29 32.00
N VAL A 33 3.21 -19.72 31.75
CA VAL A 33 4.33 -18.77 31.45
C VAL A 33 4.09 -18.00 30.15
N THR A 34 3.52 -18.65 29.13
CA THR A 34 3.24 -18.01 27.85
C THR A 34 1.94 -17.21 27.82
N SER A 35 1.09 -17.34 28.83
CA SER A 35 -0.20 -16.68 28.91
C SER A 35 -0.10 -15.26 29.51
N PRO A 36 -0.93 -14.30 29.05
CA PRO A 36 -0.92 -12.93 29.56
C PRO A 36 -1.20 -12.91 31.07
N GLY A 37 -0.33 -12.19 31.80
CA GLY A 37 -0.44 -12.06 33.27
C GLY A 37 -0.25 -13.37 34.03
N TYR A 38 0.36 -14.39 33.40
CA TYR A 38 0.68 -15.70 33.98
C TYR A 38 -0.51 -16.42 34.59
N ARG A 39 -1.69 -16.26 33.99
CA ARG A 39 -2.93 -16.85 34.50
C ARG A 39 -3.78 -17.43 33.39
N CYS A 40 -4.41 -18.55 33.67
CA CYS A 40 -5.37 -19.22 32.81
C CYS A 40 -6.61 -19.62 33.58
N THR A 41 -7.76 -19.59 32.95
CA THR A 41 -8.99 -20.18 33.47
C THR A 41 -8.90 -21.70 33.38
N ARG A 42 -9.70 -22.39 34.20
CA ARG A 42 -9.80 -23.85 34.12
C ARG A 42 -10.27 -24.33 32.74
N LYS A 43 -11.13 -23.54 32.09
CA LYS A 43 -11.65 -23.86 30.75
C LYS A 43 -10.55 -23.73 29.67
N GLU A 44 -9.71 -22.71 29.74
CA GLU A 44 -8.55 -22.56 28.87
C GLU A 44 -7.56 -23.70 29.07
N ILE A 45 -7.24 -24.04 30.31
CA ILE A 45 -6.35 -25.18 30.65
C ILE A 45 -6.92 -26.46 30.07
N ALA A 46 -8.23 -26.72 30.25
CA ALA A 46 -8.91 -27.90 29.70
C ALA A 46 -8.79 -27.96 28.17
N GLY A 47 -9.10 -26.84 27.49
CA GLY A 47 -9.04 -26.75 26.02
C GLY A 47 -7.64 -26.97 25.45
N PHE A 48 -6.58 -26.49 26.14
CA PHE A 48 -5.20 -26.67 25.69
C PHE A 48 -4.64 -28.07 25.96
N LEU A 49 -4.94 -28.64 27.12
CA LEU A 49 -4.30 -29.89 27.55
C LEU A 49 -5.13 -31.14 27.23
N TRP A 50 -6.44 -31.00 27.08
CA TRP A 50 -7.36 -32.12 26.82
C TRP A 50 -8.37 -31.78 25.73
N GLU A 51 -7.89 -31.28 24.62
CA GLU A 51 -8.69 -30.91 23.47
C GLU A 51 -9.65 -32.01 23.03
N GLY A 52 -10.95 -31.71 22.96
CA GLY A 52 -11.98 -32.64 22.51
C GLY A 52 -12.46 -33.65 23.57
N GLN A 53 -11.99 -33.57 24.82
CA GLN A 53 -12.46 -34.45 25.90
C GLN A 53 -13.53 -33.77 26.77
N GLU A 54 -14.59 -34.50 27.08
CA GLU A 54 -15.65 -34.04 28.00
C GLU A 54 -15.30 -34.37 29.46
N ASN A 55 -15.82 -33.58 30.41
CA ASN A 55 -15.69 -33.78 31.86
C ASN A 55 -14.23 -33.79 32.42
N VAL A 56 -13.36 -32.95 31.84
CA VAL A 56 -11.93 -32.87 32.25
C VAL A 56 -11.67 -32.05 33.52
N GLY A 57 -12.70 -31.56 34.21
CA GLY A 57 -12.54 -30.71 35.41
C GLY A 57 -11.67 -31.31 36.53
N GLU A 58 -11.80 -32.60 36.78
CA GLU A 58 -10.97 -33.31 37.76
C GLU A 58 -9.52 -33.47 37.31
N LEU A 59 -9.31 -33.66 36.00
CA LEU A 59 -7.97 -33.75 35.41
C LEU A 59 -7.23 -32.44 35.51
N VAL A 60 -7.92 -31.32 35.22
CA VAL A 60 -7.38 -29.96 35.42
C VAL A 60 -6.99 -29.72 36.88
N ASN A 61 -7.89 -30.07 37.83
CA ASN A 61 -7.62 -29.90 39.25
C ASN A 61 -6.39 -30.72 39.67
N ARG A 62 -6.27 -31.97 39.20
CA ARG A 62 -5.15 -32.84 39.49
C ARG A 62 -3.85 -32.25 38.93
N ALA A 63 -3.83 -31.83 37.69
CA ALA A 63 -2.65 -31.20 37.08
C ALA A 63 -2.20 -29.94 37.84
N VAL A 64 -3.16 -29.07 38.25
CA VAL A 64 -2.87 -27.87 39.05
C VAL A 64 -2.32 -28.26 40.45
N CYS A 65 -2.88 -29.29 41.07
CA CYS A 65 -2.38 -29.81 42.35
C CYS A 65 -0.98 -30.40 42.22
N ASP A 66 -0.71 -31.14 41.15
CA ASP A 66 0.61 -31.74 40.92
C ASP A 66 1.66 -30.66 40.61
N LEU A 67 1.30 -29.65 39.80
CA LEU A 67 2.15 -28.47 39.55
C LEU A 67 2.45 -27.70 40.86
N ARG A 68 1.45 -27.51 41.71
CA ARG A 68 1.61 -26.86 43.02
C ARG A 68 2.51 -27.68 44.00
N LYS A 69 2.38 -28.99 43.98
CA LYS A 69 3.27 -29.85 44.78
C LYS A 69 4.73 -29.72 44.34
N GLN A 70 4.97 -29.57 43.05
CA GLN A 70 6.34 -29.48 42.50
C GLN A 70 6.98 -28.10 42.68
N LEU A 71 6.19 -27.01 42.51
CA LEU A 71 6.69 -25.62 42.53
C LEU A 71 6.45 -24.88 43.84
N GLY A 72 5.55 -25.38 44.70
CA GLY A 72 5.17 -24.75 45.97
C GLY A 72 3.93 -23.86 45.87
N GLN A 73 3.33 -23.61 47.06
CA GLN A 73 2.09 -22.78 47.13
C GLN A 73 2.34 -21.29 46.91
N ASP A 74 3.53 -20.82 47.13
CA ASP A 74 3.91 -19.41 46.90
C ASP A 74 3.99 -19.11 45.40
N VAL A 75 4.40 -20.11 44.59
CA VAL A 75 4.50 -20.00 43.12
C VAL A 75 3.17 -20.27 42.45
N ILE A 76 2.40 -21.27 42.94
CA ILE A 76 1.04 -21.59 42.44
C ILE A 76 0.03 -21.40 43.59
N PRO A 77 -0.42 -20.20 43.87
CA PRO A 77 -1.34 -19.94 44.97
C PRO A 77 -2.68 -20.65 44.79
N HIS A 78 -3.38 -20.90 45.90
CA HIS A 78 -4.72 -21.42 45.84
C HIS A 78 -5.61 -20.37 45.14
N GLY A 79 -6.20 -20.75 44.02
CA GLY A 79 -7.19 -19.91 43.34
C GLY A 79 -8.40 -19.78 44.25
N GLY A 80 -8.64 -18.60 44.76
CA GLY A 80 -9.88 -18.27 45.45
C GLY A 80 -11.09 -18.47 44.52
N ARG A 81 -12.26 -17.92 44.86
CA ARG A 81 -13.52 -17.98 44.07
C ARG A 81 -13.39 -17.51 42.60
N SER A 82 -12.22 -17.04 42.16
CA SER A 82 -11.95 -16.44 40.82
C SER A 82 -11.84 -17.46 39.66
N GLY A 83 -11.77 -18.76 39.91
CA GLY A 83 -11.70 -19.80 38.86
C GLY A 83 -10.43 -19.82 38.00
N TYR A 84 -9.41 -19.01 38.32
CA TYR A 84 -8.14 -18.93 37.63
C TYR A 84 -7.02 -19.76 38.32
N CYS A 85 -6.15 -20.36 37.50
CA CYS A 85 -4.83 -20.79 37.94
C CYS A 85 -3.83 -19.69 37.58
N MET A 86 -3.02 -19.28 38.55
CA MET A 86 -2.03 -18.21 38.37
C MET A 86 -0.65 -18.70 38.77
N LEU A 87 0.36 -18.32 37.99
CA LEU A 87 1.75 -18.51 38.29
C LEU A 87 2.35 -17.21 38.83
N ARG A 88 2.98 -17.26 40.01
CA ARG A 88 3.76 -16.15 40.59
C ARG A 88 5.23 -16.49 40.44
N MET A 89 5.91 -15.74 39.58
CA MET A 89 7.35 -15.88 39.40
C MET A 89 8.05 -14.57 39.74
N PRO A 90 9.24 -14.61 40.36
CA PRO A 90 10.08 -13.44 40.49
C PRO A 90 10.46 -12.91 39.10
N GLU A 91 10.69 -11.59 38.99
CA GLU A 91 11.16 -10.97 37.75
C GLU A 91 12.47 -11.63 37.29
N GLY A 92 12.57 -11.89 35.97
CA GLY A 92 13.77 -12.47 35.37
C GLY A 92 13.98 -13.98 35.59
N CYS A 93 13.03 -14.70 36.20
CA CYS A 93 13.19 -16.15 36.41
C CYS A 93 12.91 -17.02 35.18
N ALA A 94 12.15 -16.54 34.19
CA ALA A 94 11.87 -17.25 32.95
C ALA A 94 12.70 -16.68 31.78
N ASP A 95 13.24 -17.58 30.95
CA ASP A 95 13.98 -17.24 29.73
C ASP A 95 13.17 -16.34 28.78
N LEU A 96 11.91 -16.66 28.53
CA LEU A 96 10.99 -15.85 27.71
C LEU A 96 10.87 -14.41 28.21
N LEU A 97 10.89 -14.20 29.54
CA LEU A 97 10.79 -12.84 30.10
C LEU A 97 12.08 -12.08 29.94
N ARG A 98 13.22 -12.74 30.19
CA ARG A 98 14.54 -12.12 29.98
C ARG A 98 14.76 -11.78 28.52
N PHE A 99 14.33 -12.65 27.61
CA PHE A 99 14.35 -12.39 26.17
C PHE A 99 13.52 -11.14 25.81
N ARG A 100 12.25 -11.10 26.22
CA ARG A 100 11.36 -9.95 25.90
C ARG A 100 11.84 -8.65 26.52
N ASP A 101 12.32 -8.68 27.75
CA ASP A 101 12.92 -7.50 28.43
C ASP A 101 14.18 -7.04 27.68
N GLY A 102 15.05 -7.98 27.28
CA GLY A 102 16.24 -7.69 26.50
C GLY A 102 15.93 -7.03 25.16
N VAL A 103 14.94 -7.55 24.44
CA VAL A 103 14.47 -6.99 23.17
C VAL A 103 13.87 -5.60 23.37
N ALA A 104 13.06 -5.40 24.41
CA ALA A 104 12.46 -4.11 24.71
C ALA A 104 13.52 -3.05 25.07
N LYS A 105 14.54 -3.40 25.85
CA LYS A 105 15.67 -2.52 26.18
C LYS A 105 16.49 -2.12 24.94
N ALA A 106 16.61 -3.03 23.98
CA ALA A 106 17.34 -2.77 22.75
C ALA A 106 16.70 -1.69 21.86
N ALA A 107 15.39 -1.49 21.94
CA ALA A 107 14.64 -0.62 21.01
C ALA A 107 15.05 0.87 21.05
N GLY A 108 15.60 1.35 22.19
CA GLY A 108 16.03 2.75 22.33
C GLY A 108 17.53 2.98 22.20
N LEU A 109 18.32 1.95 21.92
CA LEU A 109 19.78 2.02 21.89
C LEU A 109 20.31 2.38 20.49
N ASN A 110 21.52 2.94 20.44
CA ASN A 110 22.25 3.15 19.20
C ASN A 110 22.63 1.79 18.54
N PRO A 111 22.96 1.76 17.25
CA PRO A 111 23.18 0.49 16.53
C PRO A 111 24.21 -0.46 17.17
N PRO A 112 25.40 -0.03 17.60
CA PRO A 112 26.35 -0.93 18.27
C PRO A 112 25.82 -1.50 19.58
N GLU A 113 25.23 -0.69 20.44
CA GLU A 113 24.65 -1.11 21.72
C GLU A 113 23.43 -2.01 21.51
N ARG A 114 22.60 -1.69 20.53
CA ARG A 114 21.44 -2.50 20.12
C ARG A 114 21.88 -3.89 19.69
N PHE A 115 22.93 -3.99 18.89
CA PHE A 115 23.50 -5.26 18.43
C PHE A 115 23.93 -6.17 19.59
N GLU A 116 24.66 -5.61 20.58
CA GLU A 116 25.12 -6.35 21.76
C GLU A 116 23.92 -6.76 22.64
N GLN A 117 23.00 -5.83 22.92
CA GLN A 117 21.82 -6.09 23.74
C GLN A 117 20.89 -7.17 23.14
N LEU A 118 20.66 -7.14 21.82
CA LEU A 118 19.91 -8.19 21.11
C LEU A 118 20.66 -9.52 21.12
N GLY A 119 21.99 -9.49 21.12
CA GLY A 119 22.81 -10.68 21.29
C GLY A 119 22.52 -11.39 22.60
N VAL A 120 22.60 -10.65 23.69
CA VAL A 120 22.31 -11.17 25.05
C VAL A 120 20.85 -11.69 25.14
N ALA A 121 19.90 -10.99 24.53
CA ALA A 121 18.51 -11.44 24.52
C ALA A 121 18.35 -12.77 23.76
N LEU A 122 19.01 -12.94 22.63
CA LEU A 122 18.94 -14.14 21.80
C LEU A 122 19.65 -15.36 22.43
N GLU A 123 20.60 -15.16 23.36
CA GLU A 123 21.23 -16.26 24.13
C GLU A 123 20.26 -16.99 25.05
N GLU A 124 19.09 -16.42 25.34
CA GLU A 124 18.06 -17.08 26.14
C GLU A 124 17.34 -18.22 25.37
N TRP A 125 17.53 -18.33 24.05
CA TRP A 125 16.97 -19.40 23.24
C TRP A 125 17.83 -20.65 23.28
N ASP A 126 17.22 -21.78 23.71
CA ASP A 126 17.86 -23.08 23.78
C ASP A 126 17.41 -23.96 22.59
N GLY A 127 18.04 -23.76 21.44
CA GLY A 127 17.71 -24.46 20.19
C GLY A 127 16.73 -23.69 19.29
N ASP A 128 16.24 -24.37 18.26
CA ASP A 128 15.43 -23.76 17.19
C ASP A 128 13.91 -23.89 17.45
N GLU A 129 13.49 -24.71 18.44
CA GLU A 129 12.07 -25.00 18.67
C GLU A 129 11.65 -24.70 20.13
N PRO A 130 10.86 -23.61 20.33
CA PRO A 130 10.29 -23.30 21.63
C PRO A 130 9.23 -24.36 22.03
N LEU A 131 9.02 -24.55 23.30
CA LEU A 131 8.05 -25.51 23.84
C LEU A 131 8.27 -26.93 23.31
N LEU A 132 9.55 -27.32 23.10
CA LEU A 132 9.92 -28.64 22.57
C LEU A 132 9.37 -29.75 23.47
N GLY A 133 8.79 -30.76 22.82
CA GLY A 133 8.21 -31.94 23.53
C GLY A 133 6.74 -31.78 23.93
N LEU A 134 6.11 -30.60 23.74
CA LEU A 134 4.68 -30.44 23.96
C LEU A 134 3.90 -30.68 22.66
N THR A 135 2.75 -31.34 22.76
CA THR A 135 1.87 -31.66 21.62
C THR A 135 0.49 -31.04 21.81
N GLY A 136 -0.23 -30.79 20.72
CA GLY A 136 -1.58 -30.22 20.70
C GLY A 136 -1.67 -28.92 19.85
N SER A 137 -2.85 -28.65 19.29
CA SER A 137 -3.08 -27.52 18.36
C SER A 137 -2.80 -26.17 19.02
N GLY A 138 -3.16 -25.99 20.30
CA GLY A 138 -2.90 -24.77 21.06
C GLY A 138 -1.40 -24.48 21.24
N PHE A 139 -0.56 -25.51 21.45
CA PHE A 139 0.89 -25.33 21.55
C PHE A 139 1.54 -25.10 20.20
N HIS A 140 0.98 -25.62 19.12
CA HIS A 140 1.45 -25.30 17.77
C HIS A 140 1.32 -23.78 17.50
N LEU A 141 0.18 -23.18 17.79
CA LEU A 141 -0.03 -21.75 17.62
C LEU A 141 0.95 -20.93 18.49
N ARG A 142 1.15 -21.35 19.74
CA ARG A 142 2.11 -20.67 20.65
C ARG A 142 3.56 -20.76 20.15
N ARG A 143 3.96 -21.88 19.55
CA ARG A 143 5.28 -22.01 18.94
C ARG A 143 5.45 -21.04 17.77
N GLU A 144 4.44 -20.93 16.91
CA GLU A 144 4.49 -19.99 15.79
C GLU A 144 4.58 -18.52 16.26
N GLU A 145 3.84 -18.15 17.30
CA GLU A 145 3.94 -16.84 17.93
C GLU A 145 5.36 -16.56 18.47
N LEU A 146 5.95 -17.52 19.21
CA LEU A 146 7.29 -17.40 19.74
C LEU A 146 8.37 -17.41 18.66
N ARG A 147 8.22 -18.22 17.62
CA ARG A 147 9.12 -18.21 16.46
C ARG A 147 9.09 -16.87 15.73
N ALA A 148 7.92 -16.25 15.60
CA ALA A 148 7.79 -14.91 15.01
C ALA A 148 8.53 -13.86 15.86
N GLU A 149 8.45 -13.94 17.21
CA GLU A 149 9.20 -13.06 18.11
C GLU A 149 10.73 -13.29 17.97
N LEU A 150 11.18 -14.54 17.86
CA LEU A 150 12.58 -14.89 17.60
C LEU A 150 13.07 -14.27 16.30
N MET A 151 12.34 -14.51 15.20
CA MET A 151 12.74 -14.01 13.89
C MET A 151 12.76 -12.49 13.84
N ALA A 152 11.82 -11.81 14.49
CA ALA A 152 11.85 -10.35 14.61
C ALA A 152 13.11 -9.85 15.34
N ALA A 153 13.52 -10.51 16.41
CA ALA A 153 14.76 -10.17 17.14
C ALA A 153 16.02 -10.46 16.31
N VAL A 154 16.05 -11.60 15.58
CA VAL A 154 17.13 -11.93 14.65
C VAL A 154 17.25 -10.86 13.56
N TYR A 155 16.16 -10.48 12.90
CA TYR A 155 16.18 -9.44 11.87
C TYR A 155 16.62 -8.09 12.43
N ALA A 156 16.17 -7.72 13.62
CA ALA A 156 16.61 -6.51 14.30
C ALA A 156 18.12 -6.52 14.59
N ARG A 157 18.67 -7.68 15.00
CA ARG A 157 20.11 -7.83 15.26
C ARG A 157 20.93 -7.79 13.98
N LEU A 158 20.48 -8.45 12.89
CA LEU A 158 21.11 -8.37 11.57
C LEU A 158 21.14 -6.92 11.06
N GLY A 159 20.02 -6.19 11.22
CA GLY A 159 19.93 -4.77 10.89
C GLY A 159 20.90 -3.92 11.71
N ALA A 160 20.94 -4.11 13.03
CA ALA A 160 21.87 -3.40 13.92
C ALA A 160 23.34 -3.72 13.63
N ALA A 161 23.66 -4.98 13.29
CA ALA A 161 25.01 -5.40 12.86
C ALA A 161 25.42 -4.71 11.57
N TRP A 162 24.49 -4.61 10.64
CA TRP A 162 24.69 -3.90 9.38
C TRP A 162 24.95 -2.41 9.60
N GLU A 163 24.11 -1.72 10.37
CA GLU A 163 24.25 -0.31 10.74
C GLU A 163 25.55 -0.04 11.54
N ALA A 164 25.95 -0.99 12.41
CA ALA A 164 27.17 -0.94 13.20
C ALA A 164 28.45 -1.42 12.45
N ARG A 165 28.34 -1.76 11.16
CA ARG A 165 29.44 -2.26 10.29
C ARG A 165 30.15 -3.50 10.86
N LYS A 166 29.43 -4.42 11.45
CA LYS A 166 29.96 -5.70 11.94
C LYS A 166 30.06 -6.74 10.79
N GLU A 167 30.74 -6.38 9.69
CA GLU A 167 30.74 -7.13 8.43
C GLU A 167 31.10 -8.62 8.57
N LYS A 168 32.16 -8.93 9.32
CA LYS A 168 32.60 -10.32 9.51
C LYS A 168 31.53 -11.14 10.23
N TRP A 169 31.00 -10.60 11.33
CA TRP A 169 29.95 -11.29 12.08
C TRP A 169 28.67 -11.46 11.25
N LEU A 170 28.29 -10.41 10.50
CA LEU A 170 27.10 -10.46 9.65
C LEU A 170 27.22 -11.53 8.56
N ARG A 171 28.40 -11.66 7.94
CA ARG A 171 28.68 -12.69 6.94
C ARG A 171 28.56 -14.10 7.53
N ASP A 172 29.23 -14.35 8.64
CA ASP A 172 29.25 -15.65 9.29
C ASP A 172 27.82 -16.04 9.79
N GLU A 173 27.06 -15.06 10.28
CA GLU A 173 25.72 -15.29 10.83
C GLU A 173 24.68 -15.46 9.73
N THR A 174 24.73 -14.67 8.67
CA THR A 174 23.79 -14.80 7.53
C THR A 174 24.02 -16.09 6.76
N GLU A 175 25.24 -16.61 6.69
CA GLU A 175 25.54 -17.90 6.08
C GLU A 175 24.85 -19.04 6.86
N LYS A 176 24.95 -19.06 8.19
CA LYS A 176 24.27 -20.04 9.03
C LYS A 176 22.74 -19.99 8.91
N TRP A 177 22.19 -18.78 8.88
CA TRP A 177 20.74 -18.63 8.74
C TRP A 177 20.26 -18.96 7.34
N PHE A 178 21.04 -18.66 6.30
CA PHE A 178 20.70 -19.02 4.92
C PHE A 178 20.73 -20.54 4.68
N GLU A 179 21.62 -21.28 5.36
CA GLU A 179 21.62 -22.74 5.33
C GLU A 179 20.38 -23.35 6.00
N ARG A 180 19.84 -22.71 7.06
CA ARG A 180 18.71 -23.19 7.85
C ARG A 180 17.35 -22.79 7.29
N ALA A 181 17.23 -21.58 6.77
CA ALA A 181 15.97 -20.98 6.32
C ALA A 181 16.17 -20.14 5.04
N PRO A 182 16.58 -20.77 3.94
CA PRO A 182 16.87 -20.10 2.68
C PRO A 182 15.63 -19.47 2.04
N GLU A 183 14.41 -19.88 2.43
CA GLU A 183 13.13 -19.36 1.96
C GLU A 183 12.81 -17.97 2.51
N LEU A 184 13.44 -17.53 3.60
CA LEU A 184 13.14 -16.26 4.25
C LEU A 184 13.76 -15.07 3.49
N PRO A 185 12.97 -14.16 2.90
CA PRO A 185 13.48 -13.07 2.08
C PRO A 185 14.45 -12.16 2.81
N GLN A 186 14.21 -11.86 4.09
CA GLN A 186 15.07 -11.00 4.90
C GLN A 186 16.44 -11.65 5.17
N ILE A 187 16.49 -12.97 5.37
CA ILE A 187 17.77 -13.70 5.51
C ILE A 187 18.55 -13.64 4.20
N PHE A 188 17.90 -13.96 3.07
CA PHE A 188 18.55 -13.90 1.76
C PHE A 188 19.01 -12.48 1.41
N ARG A 189 18.24 -11.46 1.79
CA ARG A 189 18.61 -10.04 1.67
C ARG A 189 19.94 -9.76 2.38
N PHE A 190 20.05 -10.04 3.68
CA PHE A 190 21.28 -9.78 4.43
C PHE A 190 22.43 -10.66 3.97
N TYR A 191 22.16 -11.89 3.52
CA TYR A 191 23.15 -12.76 2.90
C TYR A 191 23.74 -12.11 1.62
N LEU A 192 22.92 -11.63 0.70
CA LEU A 192 23.37 -10.94 -0.50
C LEU A 192 24.20 -9.68 -0.18
N LEU A 193 23.71 -8.88 0.77
CA LEU A 193 24.37 -7.64 1.20
C LEU A 193 25.74 -7.91 1.85
N SER A 194 25.84 -8.92 2.71
CA SER A 194 27.08 -9.26 3.40
C SER A 194 28.12 -9.98 2.52
N HIS A 195 27.69 -10.55 1.38
CA HIS A 195 28.51 -11.26 0.42
C HIS A 195 28.65 -10.48 -0.92
N GLY A 196 28.76 -9.18 -0.84
CA GLY A 196 28.86 -8.30 -2.02
C GLY A 196 30.11 -8.56 -2.91
N ASP A 197 31.09 -9.30 -2.39
CA ASP A 197 32.29 -9.76 -3.10
C ASP A 197 32.09 -11.01 -3.97
N LEU A 198 30.89 -11.59 -3.97
CA LEU A 198 30.57 -12.71 -4.86
C LEU A 198 30.73 -12.30 -6.33
N LEU A 199 31.43 -13.15 -7.11
CA LEU A 199 31.52 -12.97 -8.57
C LEU A 199 30.11 -12.81 -9.18
N GLU A 200 29.96 -11.84 -10.08
CA GLU A 200 28.66 -11.48 -10.70
C GLU A 200 27.88 -12.70 -11.23
N ARG A 201 28.58 -13.62 -11.94
CA ARG A 201 27.95 -14.86 -12.44
C ARG A 201 27.42 -15.79 -11.32
N ARG A 202 28.11 -15.86 -10.18
CA ARG A 202 27.70 -16.70 -9.04
C ARG A 202 26.51 -16.07 -8.32
N ARG A 203 26.55 -14.77 -8.16
CA ARG A 203 25.47 -13.97 -7.56
C ARG A 203 24.18 -14.07 -8.36
N GLU A 204 24.26 -13.84 -9.68
CA GLU A 204 23.08 -13.96 -10.56
C GLU A 204 22.50 -15.38 -10.57
N ARG A 205 23.36 -16.41 -10.51
CA ARG A 205 22.89 -17.78 -10.37
C ARG A 205 22.12 -17.99 -9.07
N LEU A 206 22.65 -17.53 -7.94
CA LEU A 206 21.96 -17.63 -6.64
C LEU A 206 20.62 -16.89 -6.63
N ILE A 207 20.57 -15.68 -7.18
CA ILE A 207 19.34 -14.89 -7.28
C ILE A 207 18.31 -15.64 -8.15
N ASN A 208 18.71 -16.15 -9.29
CA ASN A 208 17.83 -16.88 -10.19
C ASN A 208 17.35 -18.22 -9.60
N GLU A 209 18.22 -18.96 -8.92
CA GLU A 209 17.89 -20.20 -8.23
C GLU A 209 16.91 -19.94 -7.06
N TRP A 210 17.17 -18.89 -6.26
CA TRP A 210 16.28 -18.48 -5.19
C TRP A 210 14.91 -18.08 -5.73
N THR A 211 14.87 -17.20 -6.75
CA THR A 211 13.63 -16.75 -7.40
C THR A 211 12.85 -17.91 -8.00
N LYS A 212 13.53 -18.86 -8.64
CA LYS A 212 12.88 -20.05 -9.22
C LYS A 212 12.30 -20.97 -8.15
N ARG A 213 12.94 -21.08 -7.00
CA ARG A 213 12.56 -22.02 -5.94
C ARG A 213 11.53 -21.43 -4.97
N TYR A 214 11.64 -20.16 -4.65
CA TYR A 214 10.85 -19.50 -3.60
C TYR A 214 9.95 -18.37 -4.11
N GLY A 215 9.94 -18.10 -5.40
CA GLY A 215 9.10 -17.11 -6.03
C GLY A 215 9.76 -15.75 -6.24
N LYS A 216 8.98 -14.78 -6.71
CA LYS A 216 9.46 -13.43 -6.98
C LYS A 216 9.88 -12.75 -5.66
N PRO A 217 11.07 -12.09 -5.62
CA PRO A 217 11.52 -11.35 -4.44
C PRO A 217 10.50 -10.31 -3.99
N ASP A 218 10.35 -10.13 -2.68
CA ASP A 218 9.62 -8.99 -2.14
C ASP A 218 10.34 -7.66 -2.45
N ALA A 219 9.68 -6.52 -2.18
CA ALA A 219 10.24 -5.22 -2.53
C ALA A 219 11.58 -4.93 -1.82
N ASP A 220 11.79 -5.45 -0.61
CA ASP A 220 13.02 -5.24 0.15
C ASP A 220 14.16 -6.10 -0.39
N LEU A 221 13.87 -7.35 -0.72
CA LEU A 221 14.83 -8.27 -1.35
C LEU A 221 15.14 -7.83 -2.78
N GLN A 222 14.14 -7.39 -3.55
CA GLN A 222 14.35 -6.89 -4.91
C GLN A 222 15.29 -5.68 -4.91
N ARG A 223 15.11 -4.76 -3.97
CA ARG A 223 16.01 -3.60 -3.81
C ARG A 223 17.44 -4.04 -3.47
N ALA A 224 17.61 -4.99 -2.57
CA ALA A 224 18.93 -5.53 -2.25
C ALA A 224 19.57 -6.22 -3.46
N ILE A 225 18.78 -6.94 -4.27
CA ILE A 225 19.24 -7.54 -5.53
C ILE A 225 19.72 -6.45 -6.49
N ASP A 226 18.96 -5.39 -6.67
CA ASP A 226 19.29 -4.29 -7.56
C ASP A 226 20.49 -3.49 -7.05
N GLU A 227 20.61 -3.31 -5.75
CA GLU A 227 21.76 -2.71 -5.08
C GLU A 227 23.04 -3.52 -5.31
N VAL A 228 23.01 -4.81 -5.10
CA VAL A 228 24.14 -5.71 -5.29
C VAL A 228 24.51 -5.84 -6.79
N ARG A 229 23.57 -5.71 -7.71
CA ARG A 229 23.78 -5.59 -9.16
C ARG A 229 24.41 -4.26 -9.55
N GLY A 230 24.01 -3.17 -8.91
CA GLY A 230 24.54 -1.82 -9.12
C GLY A 230 25.93 -1.62 -8.51
N ALA A 231 26.25 -2.26 -7.38
CA ALA A 231 27.52 -2.16 -6.68
C ALA A 231 28.71 -2.71 -7.48
N ALA A 232 28.49 -3.60 -8.44
CA ALA A 232 29.53 -4.08 -9.37
C ALA A 232 30.13 -2.97 -10.27
N ARG A 233 29.58 -1.77 -10.23
CA ARG A 233 30.04 -0.60 -11.00
C ARG A 233 30.64 0.55 -10.20
N ARG A 234 30.77 0.44 -8.84
CA ARG A 234 31.32 1.52 -7.99
C ARG A 234 32.23 0.96 -6.87
N PRO A 235 33.32 1.66 -6.48
CA PRO A 235 34.15 1.26 -5.35
C PRO A 235 33.46 1.57 -4.02
N SER A 236 33.72 0.69 -3.05
CA SER A 236 33.19 0.63 -1.68
C SER A 236 33.01 1.95 -0.97
N GLY A 237 31.81 2.23 -0.52
CA GLY A 237 31.54 3.31 0.43
C GLY A 237 30.04 3.54 0.67
N THR A 238 29.60 3.31 1.89
CA THR A 238 28.37 3.75 2.53
C THR A 238 27.03 3.23 1.97
N LEU A 239 26.38 2.34 2.71
CA LEU A 239 25.02 1.88 2.46
C LEU A 239 24.00 2.81 3.12
N VAL A 240 23.06 3.26 2.31
CA VAL A 240 21.92 4.08 2.64
C VAL A 240 20.67 3.20 2.63
N PRO A 241 19.66 3.42 3.52
CA PRO A 241 18.35 2.75 3.42
C PRO A 241 17.75 2.87 2.02
N PRO A 242 16.84 1.97 1.62
CA PRO A 242 16.27 2.02 0.28
C PRO A 242 15.70 3.39 -0.02
N VAL A 243 16.28 3.98 -1.04
CA VAL A 243 15.95 5.32 -1.50
C VAL A 243 14.64 5.22 -2.28
N PRO A 244 13.56 5.92 -1.90
CA PRO A 244 12.32 5.89 -2.65
C PRO A 244 12.55 6.44 -4.06
N ASP A 245 12.10 5.71 -5.07
CA ASP A 245 12.07 6.16 -6.46
C ASP A 245 10.66 5.94 -7.01
N GLN A 246 9.81 6.96 -6.82
CA GLN A 246 8.39 6.89 -7.13
C GLN A 246 8.02 7.58 -8.45
N LEU A 247 9.03 7.97 -9.27
CA LEU A 247 8.72 8.58 -10.56
C LEU A 247 7.96 7.61 -11.46
N PRO A 248 6.88 8.06 -12.11
CA PRO A 248 6.17 7.24 -13.10
C PRO A 248 7.10 6.88 -14.27
N GLY A 249 6.74 5.86 -15.06
CA GLY A 249 7.51 5.42 -16.23
C GLY A 249 7.86 6.59 -17.16
N SER A 250 9.00 6.51 -17.85
CA SER A 250 9.54 7.61 -18.67
C SER A 250 8.53 8.14 -19.69
N ARG A 251 8.29 9.43 -19.65
CA ARG A 251 7.50 10.15 -20.66
C ARG A 251 8.40 10.52 -21.85
N ARG A 252 7.79 10.84 -23.00
CA ARG A 252 8.52 11.35 -24.18
C ARG A 252 9.25 12.63 -23.82
N ARG A 253 10.40 12.88 -24.49
CA ARG A 253 11.14 14.14 -24.35
C ARG A 253 10.24 15.32 -24.72
N PRO A 254 10.15 16.38 -23.90
CA PRO A 254 9.41 17.58 -24.24
C PRO A 254 10.16 18.37 -25.32
N ILE A 255 9.54 18.55 -26.49
CA ILE A 255 10.11 19.34 -27.60
C ILE A 255 10.01 20.82 -27.25
N GLY A 256 11.05 21.60 -27.55
CA GLY A 256 11.09 23.04 -27.37
C GLY A 256 11.11 23.51 -25.91
N GLN A 257 11.45 22.64 -24.95
CA GLN A 257 11.47 22.97 -23.51
C GLN A 257 12.85 22.76 -22.87
N ASP A 258 13.89 22.46 -23.66
CA ASP A 258 15.22 22.17 -23.14
C ASP A 258 15.81 23.36 -22.38
N GLU A 259 15.71 24.58 -22.91
CA GLU A 259 16.18 25.81 -22.25
C GLU A 259 15.50 26.06 -20.91
N LEU A 260 14.16 25.83 -20.85
CA LEU A 260 13.40 25.93 -19.61
C LEU A 260 13.91 24.91 -18.58
N ILE A 261 14.08 23.66 -18.98
CA ILE A 261 14.56 22.59 -18.09
C ILE A 261 15.97 22.92 -17.61
N ASP A 262 16.88 23.33 -18.49
CA ASP A 262 18.24 23.70 -18.15
C ASP A 262 18.27 24.85 -17.13
N SER A 263 17.48 25.91 -17.37
CA SER A 263 17.38 27.04 -16.45
C SER A 263 16.83 26.66 -15.07
N LEU A 264 15.89 25.69 -15.01
CA LEU A 264 15.34 25.19 -13.77
C LEU A 264 16.31 24.29 -13.02
N VAL A 265 17.08 23.45 -13.75
CA VAL A 265 18.16 22.66 -13.17
C VAL A 265 19.20 23.56 -12.50
N GLU A 266 19.67 24.59 -13.21
CA GLU A 266 20.63 25.55 -12.66
C GLU A 266 20.08 26.28 -11.42
N ALA A 267 18.82 26.73 -11.47
CA ALA A 267 18.18 27.42 -10.35
C ALA A 267 18.03 26.51 -9.12
N VAL A 268 17.60 25.26 -9.30
CA VAL A 268 17.49 24.27 -8.22
C VAL A 268 18.85 23.97 -7.61
N CYS A 269 19.88 23.78 -8.46
CA CYS A 269 21.23 23.54 -8.00
C CYS A 269 21.77 24.73 -7.18
N GLY A 270 21.51 25.95 -7.62
CA GLY A 270 21.94 27.17 -6.91
C GLY A 270 21.29 27.31 -5.53
N GLU A 271 20.00 27.00 -5.39
CA GLU A 271 19.31 27.01 -4.08
C GLU A 271 19.85 25.90 -3.16
N GLN A 272 20.09 24.69 -3.69
CA GLN A 272 20.69 23.60 -2.92
C GLN A 272 22.11 23.93 -2.45
N ASP A 273 22.94 24.46 -3.34
CA ASP A 273 24.33 24.82 -3.00
C ASP A 273 24.36 25.94 -1.92
N ALA A 274 23.29 26.76 -1.84
CA ALA A 274 23.09 27.73 -0.78
C ALA A 274 22.45 27.15 0.51
N GLY A 275 22.12 25.86 0.56
CA GLY A 275 21.49 25.19 1.70
C GLY A 275 20.00 25.50 1.84
N ASN A 276 19.36 26.02 0.81
CA ASN A 276 17.94 26.38 0.82
C ASN A 276 17.05 25.30 0.26
N LEU A 277 15.77 25.28 0.67
CA LEU A 277 14.74 24.49 0.03
C LEU A 277 14.46 25.05 -1.38
N ALA A 278 14.77 24.28 -2.41
CA ALA A 278 14.41 24.63 -3.77
C ALA A 278 12.94 24.25 -4.05
N LEU A 279 12.08 25.26 -4.22
CA LEU A 279 10.65 25.07 -4.47
C LEU A 279 10.31 25.57 -5.87
N VAL A 280 10.10 24.65 -6.82
CA VAL A 280 9.75 24.95 -8.21
C VAL A 280 8.24 24.84 -8.40
N LEU A 281 7.61 25.86 -8.97
CA LEU A 281 6.22 25.85 -9.39
C LEU A 281 6.12 26.05 -10.90
N ILE A 282 5.65 25.02 -11.60
CA ILE A 282 5.38 25.07 -13.03
C ILE A 282 3.87 25.21 -13.21
N SER A 283 3.41 26.40 -13.59
CA SER A 283 2.00 26.64 -13.88
C SER A 283 1.72 26.73 -15.38
N GLY A 284 0.46 26.66 -15.76
CA GLY A 284 0.04 26.82 -17.13
C GLY A 284 -1.22 26.03 -17.48
N MET A 285 -1.75 26.26 -18.66
CA MET A 285 -2.99 25.65 -19.11
C MET A 285 -2.94 24.15 -19.25
N ALA A 286 -4.10 23.51 -19.32
CA ALA A 286 -4.22 22.07 -19.51
C ALA A 286 -3.63 21.63 -20.88
N GLY A 287 -2.90 20.52 -20.92
CA GLY A 287 -2.31 19.98 -22.16
C GLY A 287 -1.04 20.68 -22.66
N VAL A 288 -0.50 21.67 -21.93
CA VAL A 288 0.73 22.41 -22.30
C VAL A 288 2.03 21.64 -22.03
N GLY A 289 1.96 20.52 -21.31
CA GLY A 289 3.13 19.66 -21.06
C GLY A 289 3.78 19.80 -19.68
N LYS A 290 3.15 20.47 -18.69
CA LYS A 290 3.71 20.66 -17.33
C LYS A 290 4.25 19.39 -16.69
N SER A 291 3.43 18.34 -16.63
CA SER A 291 3.81 17.06 -16.02
C SER A 291 4.96 16.39 -16.77
N THR A 292 5.08 16.60 -18.08
CA THR A 292 6.18 16.08 -18.89
C THR A 292 7.49 16.82 -18.56
N VAL A 293 7.44 18.14 -18.46
CA VAL A 293 8.60 18.96 -18.05
C VAL A 293 9.00 18.63 -16.62
N ALA A 294 8.05 18.49 -15.69
CA ALA A 294 8.33 18.12 -14.30
C ALA A 294 9.00 16.74 -14.19
N ASP A 295 8.53 15.74 -14.94
CA ASP A 295 9.13 14.40 -15.01
C ASP A 295 10.57 14.45 -15.54
N HIS A 296 10.81 15.16 -16.64
CA HIS A 296 12.16 15.31 -17.20
C HIS A 296 13.09 16.11 -16.29
N LEU A 297 12.62 17.18 -15.66
CA LEU A 297 13.35 17.94 -14.65
C LEU A 297 13.73 17.05 -13.46
N ALA A 298 12.79 16.27 -12.94
CA ALA A 298 13.02 15.35 -11.82
C ALA A 298 14.08 14.29 -12.19
N ARG A 299 14.02 13.71 -13.40
CA ARG A 299 15.02 12.74 -13.87
C ARG A 299 16.42 13.32 -14.02
N ARG A 300 16.51 14.55 -14.48
CA ARG A 300 17.82 15.24 -14.60
C ARG A 300 18.41 15.62 -13.26
N LEU A 301 17.58 15.89 -12.26
CA LEU A 301 17.99 16.23 -10.90
C LEU A 301 18.22 15.00 -10.01
N ARG A 302 17.75 13.81 -10.41
CA ARG A 302 17.75 12.59 -9.61
C ARG A 302 19.07 12.28 -8.91
N ASP A 303 20.19 12.40 -9.63
CA ASP A 303 21.52 12.08 -9.09
C ASP A 303 21.97 13.06 -7.99
N ARG A 304 21.36 14.22 -7.87
CA ARG A 304 21.61 15.20 -6.79
C ARG A 304 20.80 14.93 -5.52
N PHE A 305 19.82 14.02 -5.59
CA PHE A 305 18.98 13.65 -4.45
C PHE A 305 19.20 12.19 -4.07
N PRO A 306 20.33 11.86 -3.42
CA PRO A 306 20.73 10.48 -3.14
C PRO A 306 19.77 9.78 -2.16
N ASP A 307 18.99 10.54 -1.37
CA ASP A 307 18.01 9.99 -0.44
C ASP A 307 16.63 9.73 -1.07
N GLY A 308 16.46 10.02 -2.37
CA GLY A 308 15.36 9.53 -3.17
C GLY A 308 14.43 10.55 -3.80
N VAL A 309 13.42 10.00 -4.48
CA VAL A 309 12.37 10.76 -5.14
C VAL A 309 11.01 10.27 -4.68
N LEU A 310 10.21 11.19 -4.11
CA LEU A 310 8.81 10.99 -3.76
C LEU A 310 7.92 11.60 -4.85
N TYR A 311 6.87 10.91 -5.25
CA TYR A 311 5.93 11.39 -6.25
C TYR A 311 4.49 11.25 -5.77
N ALA A 312 3.68 12.31 -5.97
CA ALA A 312 2.24 12.27 -5.75
C ALA A 312 1.48 13.02 -6.86
N GLY A 313 0.53 12.33 -7.48
CA GLY A 313 -0.48 12.96 -8.33
C GLY A 313 -1.61 13.50 -7.46
N LEU A 314 -1.74 14.81 -7.37
CA LEU A 314 -2.70 15.48 -6.50
C LEU A 314 -4.12 15.59 -7.09
N ASN A 315 -4.27 15.30 -8.39
CA ASN A 315 -5.56 15.26 -9.11
C ASN A 315 -6.42 16.53 -8.88
N GLY A 316 -5.77 17.70 -8.83
CA GLY A 316 -6.42 18.96 -8.47
C GLY A 316 -7.55 19.40 -9.41
N PHE A 317 -7.49 18.94 -10.67
CA PHE A 317 -8.44 19.31 -11.72
C PHE A 317 -9.08 18.09 -12.39
N ALA A 318 -9.12 16.95 -11.70
CA ALA A 318 -9.74 15.76 -12.24
C ALA A 318 -11.27 15.93 -12.31
N ASP A 319 -11.84 15.79 -13.50
CA ASP A 319 -13.27 15.76 -13.75
C ASP A 319 -13.85 14.35 -13.51
N GLY A 320 -15.17 14.29 -13.30
CA GLY A 320 -15.89 13.02 -13.31
C GLY A 320 -15.91 12.26 -11.99
N GLY A 321 -16.00 12.96 -10.86
CA GLY A 321 -16.20 12.34 -9.53
C GLY A 321 -14.90 11.93 -8.83
N VAL A 322 -13.74 12.13 -9.45
CA VAL A 322 -12.44 12.00 -8.79
C VAL A 322 -12.21 13.25 -7.96
N ARG A 323 -12.21 13.13 -6.63
CA ARG A 323 -11.87 14.26 -5.76
C ARG A 323 -10.35 14.51 -5.80
N PRO A 324 -9.92 15.77 -5.64
CA PRO A 324 -8.52 16.07 -5.39
C PRO A 324 -8.00 15.24 -4.23
N ALA A 325 -6.74 14.79 -4.31
CA ALA A 325 -6.12 14.02 -3.24
C ALA A 325 -6.06 14.86 -1.96
N GLU A 326 -6.50 14.29 -0.84
CA GLU A 326 -6.38 14.95 0.45
C GLU A 326 -4.92 14.89 0.92
N PRO A 327 -4.38 15.98 1.51
CA PRO A 327 -3.00 16.00 1.99
C PRO A 327 -2.67 14.86 2.95
N ASP A 328 -3.64 14.45 3.76
CA ASP A 328 -3.50 13.37 4.74
C ASP A 328 -3.21 12.01 4.08
N GLU A 329 -3.84 11.74 2.93
CA GLU A 329 -3.62 10.52 2.14
C GLU A 329 -2.21 10.49 1.51
N VAL A 330 -1.76 11.64 1.02
CA VAL A 330 -0.42 11.78 0.43
C VAL A 330 0.67 11.65 1.50
N LEU A 331 0.44 12.24 2.68
CA LEU A 331 1.33 12.13 3.83
C LEU A 331 1.51 10.68 4.28
N ASP A 332 0.45 9.88 4.31
CA ASP A 332 0.53 8.46 4.63
C ASP A 332 1.43 7.71 3.63
N GLY A 333 1.26 7.98 2.33
CA GLY A 333 2.09 7.39 1.28
C GLY A 333 3.57 7.78 1.39
N PHE A 334 3.86 9.04 1.69
CA PHE A 334 5.22 9.52 1.83
C PHE A 334 5.90 8.98 3.10
N LEU A 335 5.19 8.97 4.23
CA LEU A 335 5.70 8.42 5.49
C LEU A 335 5.93 6.90 5.40
N ALA A 336 5.09 6.19 4.64
CA ALA A 336 5.30 4.77 4.38
C ALA A 336 6.53 4.49 3.51
N ALA A 337 6.98 5.45 2.70
CA ALA A 337 8.17 5.33 1.86
C ALA A 337 9.48 5.73 2.56
N LEU A 338 9.39 6.41 3.71
CA LEU A 338 10.56 6.98 4.42
C LEU A 338 10.80 6.25 5.76
N PRO A 339 11.96 5.64 6.00
CA PRO A 339 12.32 5.09 7.31
C PRO A 339 12.78 6.22 8.29
N PRO A 340 12.60 6.05 9.61
CA PRO A 340 11.85 5.01 10.31
C PRO A 340 10.35 5.23 10.19
N TYR A 341 9.61 4.17 9.92
CA TYR A 341 8.16 4.20 9.76
C TYR A 341 7.48 4.61 11.08
N THR A 342 7.07 5.86 11.18
CA THR A 342 6.35 6.38 12.36
C THR A 342 4.86 6.39 12.09
N THR A 343 4.11 5.61 12.84
CA THR A 343 2.64 5.70 12.87
C THR A 343 2.25 6.95 13.65
N VAL A 344 1.80 7.96 12.94
CA VAL A 344 1.33 9.23 13.53
C VAL A 344 -0.09 9.47 13.05
N THR A 345 -0.99 9.86 13.94
CA THR A 345 -2.40 10.13 13.62
C THR A 345 -2.67 11.64 13.59
N GLY A 346 -3.46 12.07 12.62
CA GLY A 346 -3.88 13.45 12.41
C GLY A 346 -2.95 14.24 11.47
N PRO A 347 -3.52 15.14 10.62
CA PRO A 347 -2.83 15.78 9.52
C PRO A 347 -1.65 16.67 9.95
N GLU A 348 -1.75 17.41 11.03
CA GLU A 348 -0.65 18.24 11.54
C GLU A 348 0.52 17.40 12.06
N SER A 349 0.21 16.31 12.77
CA SER A 349 1.21 15.38 13.29
C SER A 349 1.93 14.67 12.17
N LYS A 350 1.23 14.25 11.12
CA LYS A 350 1.81 13.63 9.92
C LYS A 350 2.71 14.60 9.15
N SER A 351 2.28 15.85 8.98
CA SER A 351 3.10 16.88 8.35
C SER A 351 4.39 17.14 9.12
N ASN A 352 4.33 17.20 10.45
CA ASN A 352 5.51 17.33 11.30
C ASN A 352 6.41 16.10 11.24
N ALA A 353 5.82 14.89 11.20
CA ALA A 353 6.56 13.64 11.02
C ALA A 353 7.29 13.59 9.66
N LEU A 354 6.63 14.03 8.58
CA LEU A 354 7.26 14.14 7.26
C LEU A 354 8.45 15.12 7.29
N ARG A 355 8.29 16.30 7.89
CA ARG A 355 9.38 17.26 8.03
C ARG A 355 10.54 16.68 8.83
N SER A 356 10.26 15.95 9.90
CA SER A 356 11.28 15.28 10.71
C SER A 356 11.97 14.15 9.95
N ALA A 357 11.22 13.36 9.15
CA ALA A 357 11.77 12.30 8.34
C ALA A 357 12.64 12.82 7.18
N LEU A 358 12.34 14.00 6.66
CA LEU A 358 13.10 14.66 5.59
C LEU A 358 14.26 15.54 6.13
N ALA A 359 14.27 15.85 7.44
CA ALA A 359 15.37 16.59 8.02
C ALA A 359 16.71 15.87 7.81
N HIS A 360 17.71 16.60 7.34
CA HIS A 360 19.05 16.09 7.02
C HIS A 360 19.12 15.08 5.85
N ARG A 361 18.07 15.01 5.00
CA ARG A 361 18.04 14.19 3.78
C ARG A 361 17.96 15.07 2.55
N SER A 362 18.58 14.59 1.47
CA SER A 362 18.48 15.18 0.14
C SER A 362 17.44 14.40 -0.67
N VAL A 363 16.17 14.79 -0.57
CA VAL A 363 15.04 14.14 -1.23
C VAL A 363 14.40 15.11 -2.22
N LEU A 364 14.07 14.60 -3.41
CA LEU A 364 13.28 15.30 -4.40
C LEU A 364 11.80 14.92 -4.23
N VAL A 365 10.92 15.90 -4.07
CA VAL A 365 9.47 15.69 -3.99
C VAL A 365 8.80 16.24 -5.26
N VAL A 366 7.98 15.43 -5.92
CA VAL A 366 7.20 15.84 -7.10
C VAL A 366 5.72 15.78 -6.79
N LEU A 367 5.05 16.93 -6.88
CA LEU A 367 3.62 17.10 -6.63
C LEU A 367 2.93 17.51 -7.94
N ASP A 368 2.32 16.54 -8.62
CA ASP A 368 1.74 16.77 -9.95
C ASP A 368 0.25 17.11 -9.87
N ASP A 369 -0.20 18.10 -10.66
CA ASP A 369 -1.58 18.58 -10.79
C ASP A 369 -2.20 19.08 -9.47
N ALA A 370 -1.52 20.01 -8.77
CA ALA A 370 -2.02 20.64 -7.55
C ALA A 370 -3.17 21.62 -7.82
N LEU A 371 -4.23 21.54 -7.00
CA LEU A 371 -5.39 22.44 -7.08
C LEU A 371 -5.12 23.81 -6.44
N ASN A 372 -4.57 23.81 -5.23
CA ASN A 372 -4.36 25.01 -4.43
C ASN A 372 -3.25 24.85 -3.38
N ALA A 373 -2.85 25.95 -2.76
CA ALA A 373 -1.80 25.97 -1.75
C ALA A 373 -2.12 25.14 -0.49
N LYS A 374 -3.40 24.96 -0.12
CA LYS A 374 -3.79 24.17 1.06
C LYS A 374 -3.45 22.69 0.86
N GLN A 375 -3.51 22.20 -0.37
CA GLN A 375 -3.15 20.83 -0.72
C GLN A 375 -1.62 20.62 -0.65
N VAL A 376 -0.83 21.62 -0.98
CA VAL A 376 0.63 21.55 -1.11
C VAL A 376 1.35 21.81 0.23
N LEU A 377 0.95 22.83 0.97
CA LEU A 377 1.67 23.31 2.17
C LEU A 377 1.96 22.23 3.23
N PRO A 378 1.02 21.29 3.54
CA PRO A 378 1.30 20.20 4.48
C PRO A 378 2.36 19.19 4.01
N LEU A 379 2.59 19.10 2.70
CA LEU A 379 3.49 18.15 2.05
C LEU A 379 4.92 18.68 1.88
N LEU A 380 5.15 19.95 2.21
CA LEU A 380 6.46 20.58 2.04
C LEU A 380 7.44 20.14 3.13
N PRO A 381 8.70 19.83 2.74
CA PRO A 381 9.80 19.72 3.67
C PRO A 381 9.95 20.96 4.54
N GLY A 382 10.68 20.84 5.65
CA GLY A 382 11.19 21.99 6.41
C GLY A 382 12.23 22.75 5.58
N ASP A 383 13.21 23.29 6.26
CA ASP A 383 14.40 23.85 5.61
C ASP A 383 15.40 22.70 5.35
N GLY A 384 16.26 22.83 4.34
CA GLY A 384 17.29 21.83 4.07
C GLY A 384 17.63 21.65 2.59
N THR A 385 18.31 20.55 2.29
CA THR A 385 18.82 20.20 0.97
C THR A 385 17.78 19.50 0.04
N CYS A 386 16.51 19.50 0.42
CA CYS A 386 15.43 18.98 -0.39
C CYS A 386 15.06 19.92 -1.55
N ALA A 387 14.43 19.37 -2.58
CA ALA A 387 13.74 20.15 -3.59
C ALA A 387 12.32 19.65 -3.79
N VAL A 388 11.42 20.57 -4.19
CA VAL A 388 10.03 20.24 -4.49
C VAL A 388 9.68 20.80 -5.87
N ILE A 389 9.17 19.95 -6.75
CA ILE A 389 8.64 20.31 -8.06
C ILE A 389 7.12 20.19 -7.99
N ILE A 390 6.42 21.29 -8.27
CA ILE A 390 4.96 21.35 -8.23
C ILE A 390 4.47 21.71 -9.62
N THR A 391 3.48 20.98 -10.12
CA THR A 391 2.73 21.42 -11.30
C THR A 391 1.31 21.80 -10.91
N SER A 392 0.75 22.83 -11.57
CA SER A 392 -0.62 23.29 -11.34
C SER A 392 -1.19 23.96 -12.59
N ARG A 393 -2.52 23.98 -12.70
CA ARG A 393 -3.20 24.86 -13.68
C ARG A 393 -3.35 26.28 -13.14
N ASN A 394 -3.20 26.45 -11.83
CA ASN A 394 -3.27 27.73 -11.13
C ASN A 394 -1.88 28.24 -10.74
N ASP A 395 -1.73 29.56 -10.64
CA ASP A 395 -0.45 30.18 -10.26
C ASP A 395 -0.15 30.08 -8.74
N LEU A 396 -1.02 29.46 -7.94
CA LEU A 396 -0.88 29.22 -6.50
C LEU A 396 -0.34 30.43 -5.72
N LEU A 397 -0.91 31.61 -5.92
CA LEU A 397 -0.43 32.91 -5.37
C LEU A 397 -0.19 32.88 -3.86
N ARG A 398 -1.03 32.15 -3.11
CA ARG A 398 -0.83 31.99 -1.67
C ARG A 398 0.47 31.26 -1.34
N LEU A 399 0.83 30.22 -2.09
CA LEU A 399 2.10 29.52 -1.92
C LEU A 399 3.28 30.45 -2.19
N GLN A 400 3.19 31.27 -3.26
CA GLN A 400 4.23 32.24 -3.62
C GLN A 400 4.37 33.36 -2.59
N SER A 401 3.29 33.72 -1.87
CA SER A 401 3.34 34.73 -0.80
C SER A 401 3.90 34.21 0.52
N GLU A 402 3.74 32.90 0.80
CA GLU A 402 4.19 32.26 2.04
C GLU A 402 5.60 31.65 1.92
N ARG A 403 6.08 31.38 0.70
CA ARG A 403 7.34 30.68 0.42
C ARG A 403 8.08 31.33 -0.76
N ARG A 404 9.42 31.25 -0.71
CA ARG A 404 10.24 31.58 -1.88
C ARG A 404 10.08 30.48 -2.93
N VAL A 405 9.55 30.82 -4.09
CA VAL A 405 9.19 29.87 -5.16
C VAL A 405 9.89 30.24 -6.46
N LEU A 406 10.55 29.29 -7.09
CA LEU A 406 11.05 29.40 -8.46
C LEU A 406 9.84 29.20 -9.41
N PHE A 407 9.14 30.29 -9.69
CA PHE A 407 7.92 30.25 -10.48
C PHE A 407 8.22 30.29 -11.98
N ARG A 408 7.58 29.40 -12.73
CA ARG A 408 7.60 29.38 -14.21
C ARG A 408 6.21 29.12 -14.74
N LYS A 409 5.75 29.99 -15.63
CA LYS A 409 4.49 29.81 -16.36
C LYS A 409 4.78 29.28 -17.75
N MET A 410 4.23 28.09 -18.03
CA MET A 410 4.36 27.47 -19.35
C MET A 410 3.33 28.03 -20.31
N GLU A 411 3.80 28.46 -21.47
CA GLU A 411 2.99 28.88 -22.59
C GLU A 411 2.92 27.79 -23.67
N PRO A 412 1.96 27.87 -24.61
CA PRO A 412 1.94 26.99 -25.78
C PRO A 412 3.28 27.07 -26.53
N LEU A 413 3.63 25.96 -27.20
CA LEU A 413 4.88 25.87 -27.97
C LEU A 413 5.04 27.00 -28.96
N GLN A 414 6.30 27.35 -29.26
CA GLN A 414 6.56 28.21 -30.43
C GLN A 414 6.15 27.47 -31.71
N GLU A 415 5.86 28.21 -32.77
CA GLU A 415 5.36 27.61 -34.02
C GLU A 415 6.33 26.59 -34.62
N ALA A 416 7.63 26.87 -34.54
CA ALA A 416 8.69 25.95 -35.00
C ALA A 416 8.68 24.63 -34.24
N ASP A 417 8.62 24.67 -32.90
CA ASP A 417 8.59 23.49 -32.04
C ASP A 417 7.28 22.70 -32.21
N ALA A 418 6.16 23.40 -32.37
CA ALA A 418 4.87 22.79 -32.63
C ALA A 418 4.82 22.06 -33.98
N LEU A 419 5.47 22.64 -35.01
CA LEU A 419 5.69 21.99 -36.30
C LEU A 419 6.58 20.74 -36.16
N GLU A 420 7.63 20.81 -35.35
CA GLU A 420 8.51 19.67 -35.10
C GLU A 420 7.75 18.48 -34.50
N VAL A 421 6.84 18.71 -33.53
CA VAL A 421 5.98 17.64 -32.96
C VAL A 421 5.16 16.92 -34.03
N LEU A 422 4.59 17.66 -35.01
CA LEU A 422 3.87 17.06 -36.13
C LEU A 422 4.81 16.39 -37.14
N GLN A 423 5.99 16.94 -37.29
CA GLN A 423 6.96 16.56 -38.30
C GLN A 423 7.83 15.37 -37.96
N GLU A 424 8.04 15.06 -36.67
CA GLU A 424 8.75 13.84 -36.25
C GLU A 424 8.15 12.57 -36.88
N MET A 425 6.88 12.68 -37.29
CA MET A 425 6.08 11.54 -37.73
C MET A 425 5.83 11.49 -39.23
N VAL A 426 6.37 12.43 -40.00
CA VAL A 426 6.09 12.58 -41.43
C VAL A 426 7.38 12.80 -42.24
N SER A 427 7.46 12.23 -43.47
CA SER A 427 8.65 12.38 -44.32
C SER A 427 8.93 13.85 -44.69
N ALA A 428 10.19 14.20 -44.95
CA ALA A 428 10.58 15.57 -45.33
C ALA A 428 9.90 15.99 -46.63
N GLU A 429 9.66 15.08 -47.56
CA GLU A 429 9.01 15.32 -48.84
C GLU A 429 7.52 15.67 -48.66
N ASP A 430 6.82 14.93 -47.81
CA ASP A 430 5.39 15.17 -47.53
C ASP A 430 5.19 16.47 -46.73
N ARG A 431 6.14 16.83 -45.87
CA ARG A 431 6.18 18.11 -45.17
C ARG A 431 6.20 19.29 -46.13
N ALA A 432 7.07 19.25 -47.13
CA ALA A 432 7.19 20.31 -48.14
C ALA A 432 5.92 20.42 -49.00
N LYS A 433 5.32 19.27 -49.38
CA LYS A 433 4.10 19.25 -50.17
C LYS A 433 2.87 19.82 -49.46
N HIS A 434 2.82 19.72 -48.13
CA HIS A 434 1.65 20.09 -47.33
C HIS A 434 1.93 21.18 -46.29
N ALA A 435 2.96 21.99 -46.47
CA ALA A 435 3.46 22.95 -45.47
C ALA A 435 2.34 23.85 -44.90
N GLN A 436 1.46 24.39 -45.77
CA GLN A 436 0.36 25.26 -45.35
C GLN A 436 -0.64 24.51 -44.44
N ALA A 437 -0.99 23.26 -44.77
CA ALA A 437 -1.93 22.48 -43.97
C ALA A 437 -1.34 22.11 -42.61
N PHE A 438 -0.02 21.87 -42.52
CA PHE A 438 0.64 21.68 -41.22
C PHE A 438 0.63 22.94 -40.36
N SER A 439 0.90 24.12 -40.92
CA SER A 439 0.79 25.41 -40.22
C SER A 439 -0.64 25.65 -39.73
N ASP A 440 -1.66 25.35 -40.55
CA ASP A 440 -3.05 25.45 -40.15
C ASP A 440 -3.41 24.50 -39.01
N LEU A 441 -2.93 23.25 -39.04
CA LEU A 441 -3.12 22.30 -37.94
C LEU A 441 -2.46 22.77 -36.66
N VAL A 442 -1.23 23.30 -36.71
CA VAL A 442 -0.54 23.86 -35.55
C VAL A 442 -1.37 24.96 -34.90
N ARG A 443 -1.92 25.87 -35.73
CA ARG A 443 -2.80 26.95 -35.27
C ARG A 443 -4.10 26.41 -34.65
N LEU A 444 -4.74 25.44 -35.31
CA LEU A 444 -5.99 24.82 -34.83
C LEU A 444 -5.81 24.04 -33.56
N CYS A 445 -4.66 23.36 -33.38
CA CYS A 445 -4.28 22.70 -32.14
C CYS A 445 -3.87 23.66 -31.00
N GLY A 446 -3.89 25.00 -31.26
CA GLY A 446 -3.49 25.99 -30.28
C GLY A 446 -2.03 25.88 -29.84
N ARG A 447 -1.18 25.23 -30.63
CA ARG A 447 0.23 24.91 -30.33
C ARG A 447 0.41 24.11 -29.03
N LEU A 448 -0.61 23.30 -28.68
CA LEU A 448 -0.60 22.47 -27.46
C LEU A 448 -0.04 21.10 -27.76
N PRO A 449 1.01 20.63 -27.04
CA PRO A 449 1.62 19.33 -27.25
C PRO A 449 0.64 18.17 -27.30
N LEU A 450 -0.36 18.16 -26.39
CA LEU A 450 -1.38 17.10 -26.36
C LEU A 450 -2.20 17.05 -27.64
N ALA A 451 -2.75 18.20 -28.08
CA ALA A 451 -3.56 18.27 -29.29
C ALA A 451 -2.74 17.91 -30.55
N LEU A 452 -1.51 18.41 -30.63
CA LEU A 452 -0.57 18.10 -31.70
C LEU A 452 -0.24 16.62 -31.78
N THR A 453 0.03 15.97 -30.63
CA THR A 453 0.35 14.53 -30.58
C THR A 453 -0.84 13.68 -31.02
N VAL A 454 -2.05 14.03 -30.60
CA VAL A 454 -3.28 13.34 -31.03
C VAL A 454 -3.46 13.45 -32.54
N VAL A 455 -3.31 14.64 -33.11
CA VAL A 455 -3.43 14.89 -34.57
C VAL A 455 -2.31 14.18 -35.34
N ALA A 456 -1.07 14.22 -34.83
CA ALA A 456 0.05 13.53 -35.47
C ALA A 456 -0.18 12.02 -35.60
N ARG A 457 -0.79 11.39 -34.58
CA ARG A 457 -1.14 9.97 -34.61
C ARG A 457 -2.25 9.64 -35.60
N LEU A 458 -3.23 10.51 -35.78
CA LEU A 458 -4.24 10.35 -36.84
C LEU A 458 -3.62 10.27 -38.23
N LEU A 459 -2.52 10.99 -38.45
CA LEU A 459 -1.80 11.00 -39.72
C LEU A 459 -0.94 9.75 -39.92
N GLN A 460 -0.39 9.16 -38.82
CA GLN A 460 0.47 7.98 -38.86
C GLN A 460 -0.31 6.66 -38.98
N GLY A 461 -1.41 6.54 -38.29
CA GLY A 461 -2.15 5.26 -38.15
C GLY A 461 -2.79 4.75 -39.43
N GLY A 462 -2.58 5.39 -40.58
CA GLY A 462 -3.21 5.00 -41.85
C GLY A 462 -4.72 5.25 -41.90
N ALA A 463 -5.32 5.64 -40.79
CA ALA A 463 -6.74 6.00 -40.72
C ALA A 463 -7.07 7.19 -41.61
N ARG A 464 -6.10 8.09 -41.76
CA ARG A 464 -6.19 9.25 -42.66
C ARG A 464 -4.89 9.45 -43.43
N PRO A 465 -4.83 9.05 -44.71
CA PRO A 465 -3.65 9.28 -45.54
C PRO A 465 -3.41 10.79 -45.72
N LEU A 466 -2.15 11.20 -45.86
CA LEU A 466 -1.68 12.58 -45.92
C LEU A 466 -2.42 13.41 -47.02
N ARG A 467 -2.89 12.76 -48.12
CA ARG A 467 -3.74 13.42 -49.13
C ARG A 467 -5.05 13.97 -48.56
N MET A 468 -5.48 13.53 -47.39
CA MET A 468 -6.69 14.01 -46.70
C MET A 468 -6.40 15.14 -45.71
N LEU A 469 -5.17 15.62 -45.60
CA LEU A 469 -4.77 16.70 -44.69
C LEU A 469 -5.65 17.96 -44.81
N PRO A 470 -5.96 18.47 -46.02
CA PRO A 470 -6.86 19.60 -46.16
C PRO A 470 -8.30 19.34 -45.70
N ALA A 471 -8.73 18.08 -45.75
CA ALA A 471 -10.05 17.69 -45.22
C ALA A 471 -10.04 17.68 -43.69
N LEU A 472 -8.95 17.17 -43.09
CA LEU A 472 -8.77 17.19 -41.62
C LEU A 472 -8.73 18.64 -41.08
N VAL A 473 -8.03 19.55 -41.77
CA VAL A 473 -8.02 20.98 -41.39
C VAL A 473 -9.44 21.54 -41.36
N ARG A 474 -10.23 21.32 -42.40
CA ARG A 474 -11.63 21.79 -42.47
C ARG A 474 -12.50 21.16 -41.37
N GLU A 475 -12.33 19.85 -41.12
CA GLU A 475 -13.07 19.15 -40.07
C GLU A 475 -12.75 19.74 -38.70
N MET A 476 -11.48 19.98 -38.39
CA MET A 476 -11.07 20.64 -37.13
C MET A 476 -11.60 22.07 -37.00
N GLU A 477 -11.66 22.82 -38.07
CA GLU A 477 -12.27 24.16 -38.08
C GLU A 477 -13.76 24.11 -37.76
N GLU A 478 -14.48 23.16 -38.36
CA GLU A 478 -15.91 22.95 -38.11
C GLU A 478 -16.16 22.51 -36.66
N GLU A 479 -15.36 21.54 -36.16
CA GLU A 479 -15.48 21.09 -34.77
C GLU A 479 -15.19 22.20 -33.76
N ARG A 480 -14.20 23.04 -34.05
CA ARG A 480 -13.91 24.20 -33.20
C ARG A 480 -15.05 25.22 -33.22
N LYS A 481 -15.69 25.44 -34.36
CA LYS A 481 -16.89 26.30 -34.47
C LYS A 481 -18.07 25.72 -33.69
N ARG A 482 -18.31 24.40 -33.79
CA ARG A 482 -19.38 23.70 -33.04
C ARG A 482 -19.12 23.80 -31.55
N ALA A 483 -17.91 23.46 -31.11
CA ALA A 483 -17.54 23.50 -29.68
C ALA A 483 -17.71 24.93 -29.09
N LYS A 484 -17.46 25.98 -29.89
CA LYS A 484 -17.67 27.37 -29.48
C LYS A 484 -19.15 27.73 -29.37
N LEU A 485 -20.00 27.12 -30.20
CA LEU A 485 -21.46 27.32 -30.14
C LEU A 485 -22.09 26.58 -28.97
N ASP A 486 -21.59 25.38 -28.65
CA ASP A 486 -22.08 24.56 -27.54
C ASP A 486 -21.74 25.15 -26.17
N THR A 487 -20.63 25.89 -26.08
CA THR A 487 -20.12 26.40 -24.79
C THR A 487 -19.43 27.75 -25.00
N LEU A 488 -20.20 28.82 -24.84
CA LEU A 488 -19.76 30.21 -25.12
C LEU A 488 -18.58 30.68 -24.26
N ASP A 489 -18.32 30.03 -23.12
CA ASP A 489 -17.33 30.46 -22.13
C ASP A 489 -16.04 29.61 -22.11
N LEU A 490 -15.85 28.65 -23.05
CA LEU A 490 -14.63 27.85 -23.04
C LEU A 490 -13.42 28.64 -23.59
N PRO A 491 -12.27 28.57 -22.89
CA PRO A 491 -11.01 29.12 -23.37
C PRO A 491 -10.61 28.56 -24.74
N GLU A 492 -9.96 29.34 -25.59
CA GLU A 492 -9.56 28.90 -26.93
C GLU A 492 -8.71 27.64 -26.97
N HIS A 493 -7.87 27.42 -25.95
CA HIS A 493 -7.03 26.24 -25.87
C HIS A 493 -7.83 24.94 -25.58
N GLU A 494 -8.90 25.02 -24.79
CA GLU A 494 -9.79 23.87 -24.55
C GLU A 494 -10.58 23.51 -25.79
N LEU A 495 -11.00 24.52 -26.59
CA LEU A 495 -11.64 24.32 -27.88
C LEU A 495 -10.72 23.55 -28.86
N SER A 496 -9.42 23.89 -28.87
CA SER A 496 -8.43 23.23 -29.73
C SER A 496 -8.20 21.76 -29.34
N VAL A 497 -8.07 21.45 -28.04
CA VAL A 497 -7.94 20.09 -27.59
C VAL A 497 -9.22 19.28 -27.86
N ARG A 498 -10.39 19.86 -27.59
CA ARG A 498 -11.69 19.24 -27.87
C ARG A 498 -11.85 18.90 -29.36
N ALA A 499 -11.49 19.83 -30.25
CA ALA A 499 -11.56 19.59 -31.69
C ALA A 499 -10.64 18.44 -32.15
N ALA A 500 -9.39 18.39 -31.63
CA ALA A 500 -8.45 17.32 -31.93
C ALA A 500 -8.96 15.94 -31.44
N LEU A 501 -9.49 15.90 -30.21
CA LEU A 501 -10.06 14.68 -29.63
C LEU A 501 -11.31 14.21 -30.40
N ASN A 502 -12.23 15.12 -30.78
CA ASN A 502 -13.40 14.79 -31.59
C ASN A 502 -13.00 14.17 -32.94
N CYS A 503 -12.03 14.74 -33.65
CA CYS A 503 -11.53 14.18 -34.89
C CYS A 503 -10.92 12.79 -34.71
N SER A 504 -10.25 12.56 -33.57
CA SER A 504 -9.64 11.26 -33.24
C SER A 504 -10.70 10.20 -32.92
N VAL A 505 -11.71 10.55 -32.12
CA VAL A 505 -12.77 9.61 -31.72
C VAL A 505 -13.69 9.22 -32.89
N ARG A 506 -13.90 10.12 -33.85
CA ARG A 506 -14.74 9.82 -35.04
C ARG A 506 -14.23 8.69 -35.92
N VAL A 507 -12.93 8.46 -35.94
CA VAL A 507 -12.34 7.37 -36.76
C VAL A 507 -12.29 6.04 -36.02
N LEU A 508 -12.59 6.02 -34.73
CA LEU A 508 -12.62 4.81 -33.91
C LEU A 508 -13.83 3.93 -34.26
N GLY A 509 -13.64 2.63 -34.19
CA GLY A 509 -14.73 1.65 -34.19
C GLY A 509 -15.63 1.82 -32.96
N GLU A 510 -16.84 1.25 -33.02
CA GLU A 510 -17.82 1.33 -31.92
C GLU A 510 -17.27 0.70 -30.62
N GLU A 511 -16.63 -0.47 -30.72
CA GLU A 511 -16.02 -1.16 -29.58
C GLU A 511 -14.91 -0.29 -28.94
N ALA A 512 -14.07 0.38 -29.74
CA ALA A 512 -13.03 1.26 -29.24
C ALA A 512 -13.59 2.52 -28.56
N ARG A 513 -14.67 3.08 -29.09
CA ARG A 513 -15.35 4.23 -28.45
C ARG A 513 -15.95 3.84 -27.10
N LEU A 514 -16.62 2.68 -27.04
CA LEU A 514 -17.18 2.16 -25.79
C LEU A 514 -16.07 1.91 -24.78
N LEU A 515 -14.98 1.23 -25.17
CA LEU A 515 -13.86 0.96 -24.28
C LEU A 515 -13.18 2.24 -23.78
N LEU A 516 -13.04 3.28 -24.64
CA LEU A 516 -12.52 4.58 -24.23
C LEU A 516 -13.39 5.20 -23.13
N TRP A 517 -14.69 5.15 -23.29
CA TRP A 517 -15.64 5.66 -22.30
C TRP A 517 -15.60 4.84 -21.01
N GLN A 518 -15.53 3.51 -21.08
CA GLN A 518 -15.41 2.62 -19.92
C GLN A 518 -14.11 2.88 -19.12
N LEU A 519 -12.99 3.08 -19.83
CA LEU A 519 -11.73 3.48 -19.20
C LEU A 519 -11.81 4.87 -18.54
N ALA A 520 -12.64 5.75 -19.07
CA ALA A 520 -12.87 7.06 -18.45
C ALA A 520 -13.73 6.93 -17.17
N VAL A 521 -14.62 5.95 -17.08
CA VAL A 521 -15.41 5.62 -15.87
C VAL A 521 -14.56 4.89 -14.84
N HIS A 522 -13.56 4.11 -15.26
CA HIS A 522 -12.68 3.35 -14.37
C HIS A 522 -12.04 4.27 -13.31
N PRO A 523 -12.11 3.92 -11.99
CA PRO A 523 -11.72 4.81 -10.90
C PRO A 523 -10.20 5.00 -10.77
N GLY A 524 -9.41 4.04 -11.26
CA GLY A 524 -7.96 4.07 -11.18
C GLY A 524 -7.32 5.05 -12.18
N PRO A 525 -6.11 5.52 -11.91
CA PRO A 525 -5.33 6.30 -12.87
C PRO A 525 -4.90 5.43 -14.05
N THR A 526 -4.72 4.14 -13.81
CA THR A 526 -4.38 3.11 -14.79
C THR A 526 -5.19 1.85 -14.51
N ALA A 527 -5.31 0.97 -15.50
CA ALA A 527 -5.91 -0.35 -15.40
C ALA A 527 -4.91 -1.43 -15.87
N SER A 528 -4.93 -2.60 -15.26
CA SER A 528 -4.18 -3.76 -15.74
C SER A 528 -4.80 -4.31 -17.05
N TRP A 529 -4.09 -5.19 -17.75
CA TRP A 529 -4.62 -5.87 -18.93
C TRP A 529 -5.92 -6.63 -18.61
N GLU A 530 -5.93 -7.38 -17.51
CA GLU A 530 -7.08 -8.17 -17.06
C GLU A 530 -8.29 -7.28 -16.77
N ALA A 531 -8.07 -6.15 -16.09
CA ALA A 531 -9.13 -5.19 -15.81
C ALA A 531 -9.72 -4.59 -17.09
N VAL A 532 -8.88 -4.29 -18.08
CA VAL A 532 -9.34 -3.77 -19.38
C VAL A 532 -10.12 -4.83 -20.15
N MET A 533 -9.65 -6.09 -20.15
CA MET A 533 -10.37 -7.19 -20.81
C MET A 533 -11.73 -7.44 -20.15
N ASP A 534 -11.81 -7.38 -18.85
CA ASP A 534 -13.08 -7.53 -18.12
C ASP A 534 -14.06 -6.39 -18.41
N LEU A 535 -13.57 -5.14 -18.55
CA LEU A 535 -14.40 -4.02 -18.98
C LEU A 535 -15.08 -4.27 -20.34
N GLY A 536 -14.35 -4.84 -21.27
CA GLY A 536 -14.87 -5.11 -22.61
C GLY A 536 -16.01 -6.12 -22.63
N ARG A 537 -16.14 -6.99 -21.62
CA ARG A 537 -17.24 -7.98 -21.51
C ARG A 537 -18.62 -7.33 -21.36
N VAL A 538 -18.68 -6.09 -20.89
CA VAL A 538 -19.94 -5.30 -20.86
C VAL A 538 -20.54 -5.13 -22.26
N ALA A 539 -19.71 -5.14 -23.32
CA ALA A 539 -20.15 -5.06 -24.71
C ALA A 539 -20.77 -6.36 -25.26
N GLY A 540 -20.72 -7.46 -24.48
CA GLY A 540 -21.25 -8.78 -24.84
C GLY A 540 -20.17 -9.82 -25.14
N GLU A 541 -20.59 -11.10 -25.22
CA GLU A 541 -19.73 -12.22 -25.62
C GLU A 541 -19.28 -12.06 -27.07
N GLY A 542 -17.96 -11.99 -27.29
CA GLY A 542 -17.33 -11.83 -28.60
C GLY A 542 -16.79 -10.45 -28.92
N ALA A 543 -16.93 -9.47 -28.04
CA ALA A 543 -16.27 -8.18 -28.18
C ALA A 543 -14.74 -8.36 -28.27
N ARG A 544 -14.15 -7.71 -29.27
CA ARG A 544 -12.68 -7.76 -29.47
C ARG A 544 -11.99 -6.64 -28.72
N THR A 545 -12.05 -6.72 -27.40
CA THR A 545 -11.47 -5.72 -26.48
C THR A 545 -9.99 -5.51 -26.73
N ASP A 546 -9.24 -6.58 -27.02
CA ASP A 546 -7.83 -6.53 -27.39
C ASP A 546 -7.59 -5.61 -28.61
N ARG A 547 -8.40 -5.78 -29.66
CA ARG A 547 -8.34 -4.97 -30.87
C ARG A 547 -8.73 -3.52 -30.60
N ALA A 548 -9.80 -3.29 -29.86
CA ALA A 548 -10.23 -1.96 -29.44
C ALA A 548 -9.16 -1.23 -28.65
N LEU A 549 -8.48 -1.93 -27.73
CA LEU A 549 -7.38 -1.38 -26.95
C LEU A 549 -6.18 -1.01 -27.83
N VAL A 550 -5.79 -1.87 -28.79
CA VAL A 550 -4.72 -1.59 -29.75
C VAL A 550 -5.07 -0.33 -30.59
N GLU A 551 -6.32 -0.20 -31.02
CA GLU A 551 -6.81 0.96 -31.76
C GLU A 551 -6.69 2.26 -30.91
N LEU A 552 -7.07 2.22 -29.63
CA LEU A 552 -6.97 3.34 -28.72
C LEU A 552 -5.52 3.75 -28.43
N VAL A 553 -4.62 2.78 -28.25
CA VAL A 553 -3.18 3.04 -28.07
C VAL A 553 -2.59 3.63 -29.34
N ALA A 554 -2.95 3.10 -30.53
CA ALA A 554 -2.51 3.63 -31.81
C ALA A 554 -3.00 5.07 -32.04
N ALA A 555 -4.21 5.41 -31.59
CA ALA A 555 -4.76 6.76 -31.63
C ALA A 555 -4.18 7.72 -30.57
N ASN A 556 -3.29 7.24 -29.70
CA ASN A 556 -2.72 8.00 -28.56
C ASN A 556 -3.78 8.55 -27.59
N LEU A 557 -4.91 7.87 -27.50
CA LEU A 557 -5.97 8.16 -26.52
C LEU A 557 -5.76 7.38 -25.23
N VAL A 558 -5.08 6.22 -25.29
CA VAL A 558 -4.65 5.41 -24.17
C VAL A 558 -3.13 5.38 -24.13
N GLU A 559 -2.54 5.63 -22.98
CA GLU A 559 -1.10 5.57 -22.73
C GLU A 559 -0.75 4.22 -22.09
N LEU A 560 0.31 3.58 -22.58
CA LEU A 560 0.92 2.43 -21.93
C LEU A 560 1.99 2.95 -20.93
N ARG A 561 1.78 2.69 -19.65
CA ARG A 561 2.68 3.06 -18.54
C ARG A 561 3.21 1.78 -17.89
N GLY A 562 4.40 1.34 -18.31
CA GLY A 562 4.90 0.01 -17.96
C GLY A 562 4.02 -1.08 -18.62
N ASP A 563 3.37 -1.88 -17.82
CA ASP A 563 2.40 -2.93 -18.23
C ASP A 563 0.92 -2.51 -18.02
N ARG A 564 0.66 -1.24 -17.73
CA ARG A 564 -0.68 -0.71 -17.38
C ARG A 564 -1.16 0.33 -18.38
N TYR A 565 -2.46 0.42 -18.53
CA TYR A 565 -3.15 1.31 -19.47
C TYR A 565 -3.79 2.49 -18.75
N GLY A 566 -3.52 3.70 -19.20
CA GLY A 566 -4.03 4.93 -18.58
C GLY A 566 -4.57 5.94 -19.58
N LEU A 567 -5.42 6.85 -19.11
CA LEU A 567 -5.90 7.99 -19.87
C LEU A 567 -5.25 9.27 -19.33
N HIS A 568 -4.87 10.16 -20.25
CA HIS A 568 -4.59 11.55 -19.88
C HIS A 568 -5.86 12.20 -19.32
N ASP A 569 -5.75 13.05 -18.29
CA ASP A 569 -6.92 13.62 -17.60
C ASP A 569 -7.89 14.36 -18.55
N LEU A 570 -7.37 15.10 -19.52
CA LEU A 570 -8.21 15.77 -20.53
C LEU A 570 -8.94 14.78 -21.44
N VAL A 571 -8.29 13.66 -21.79
CA VAL A 571 -8.94 12.59 -22.57
C VAL A 571 -10.02 11.92 -21.73
N ARG A 572 -9.76 11.68 -20.46
CA ARG A 572 -10.73 11.12 -19.50
C ARG A 572 -11.96 12.03 -19.37
N ALA A 573 -11.73 13.32 -19.12
CA ALA A 573 -12.79 14.32 -18.99
C ALA A 573 -13.62 14.45 -20.30
N PHE A 574 -12.94 14.48 -21.44
CA PHE A 574 -13.56 14.54 -22.76
C PHE A 574 -14.39 13.28 -23.02
N ALA A 575 -13.84 12.08 -22.78
CA ALA A 575 -14.53 10.82 -23.03
C ALA A 575 -15.82 10.71 -22.21
N ARG A 576 -15.79 11.08 -20.93
CA ARG A 576 -17.01 11.08 -20.08
C ARG A 576 -18.11 12.02 -20.55
N ARG A 577 -17.75 13.18 -21.10
CA ARG A 577 -18.73 14.22 -21.49
C ARG A 577 -19.21 14.09 -22.92
N HIS A 578 -18.36 13.61 -23.84
CA HIS A 578 -18.60 13.75 -25.28
C HIS A 578 -18.60 12.42 -26.04
N VAL A 579 -18.15 11.32 -25.43
CA VAL A 579 -18.25 9.99 -26.04
C VAL A 579 -19.50 9.32 -25.52
N GLN A 580 -20.44 9.03 -26.41
CA GLN A 580 -21.65 8.27 -26.06
C GLN A 580 -21.31 6.76 -26.10
N PRO A 581 -21.59 6.01 -25.01
CA PRO A 581 -21.27 4.58 -24.95
C PRO A 581 -22.23 3.70 -25.75
N GLY A 582 -23.39 4.22 -26.14
CA GLY A 582 -24.43 3.49 -26.85
C GLY A 582 -25.51 4.42 -27.40
N PRO A 583 -26.63 3.85 -27.89
CA PRO A 583 -27.80 4.62 -28.35
C PRO A 583 -28.37 5.51 -27.25
N ASP A 584 -29.08 6.56 -27.67
CA ASP A 584 -29.76 7.48 -26.76
C ASP A 584 -30.74 6.71 -25.86
N GLY A 585 -30.55 6.81 -24.54
CA GLY A 585 -31.38 6.14 -23.50
C GLY A 585 -30.71 4.96 -22.82
N GLU A 586 -29.67 4.36 -23.36
CA GLU A 586 -28.97 3.19 -22.77
C GLU A 586 -27.72 3.57 -21.95
N THR A 587 -27.33 4.85 -21.98
CA THR A 587 -26.10 5.31 -21.32
C THR A 587 -26.05 5.00 -19.84
N ALA A 588 -27.17 5.14 -19.12
CA ALA A 588 -27.24 4.86 -17.69
C ALA A 588 -27.06 3.36 -17.37
N ASP A 589 -27.62 2.50 -18.20
CA ASP A 589 -27.51 1.05 -18.02
C ASP A 589 -26.10 0.57 -18.31
N ILE A 590 -25.45 1.12 -19.35
CA ILE A 590 -24.04 0.84 -19.68
C ILE A 590 -23.12 1.36 -18.59
N GLU A 591 -23.40 2.55 -18.03
CA GLU A 591 -22.62 3.11 -16.92
C GLU A 591 -22.73 2.22 -15.68
N TRP A 592 -23.94 1.80 -15.34
CA TRP A 592 -24.17 0.89 -14.24
C TRP A 592 -23.45 -0.46 -14.45
N ALA A 593 -23.59 -1.05 -15.63
CA ALA A 593 -22.91 -2.30 -15.96
C ALA A 593 -21.38 -2.16 -15.89
N THR A 594 -20.84 -1.03 -16.38
CA THR A 594 -19.40 -0.74 -16.33
C THR A 594 -18.91 -0.59 -14.89
N VAL A 595 -19.62 0.21 -14.06
CA VAL A 595 -19.28 0.39 -12.64
C VAL A 595 -19.32 -0.95 -11.91
N ARG A 596 -20.38 -1.73 -12.13
CA ARG A 596 -20.51 -3.06 -11.54
C ARG A 596 -19.37 -3.97 -11.94
N GLN A 597 -18.99 -4.01 -13.22
CA GLN A 597 -17.90 -4.84 -13.72
C GLN A 597 -16.55 -4.48 -13.08
N VAL A 598 -16.26 -3.18 -12.95
CA VAL A 598 -15.08 -2.71 -12.23
C VAL A 598 -15.06 -3.18 -10.78
N LEU A 599 -16.18 -3.02 -10.07
CA LEU A 599 -16.27 -3.38 -8.66
C LEU A 599 -16.22 -4.90 -8.43
N GLU A 600 -16.81 -5.70 -9.34
CA GLU A 600 -16.69 -7.18 -9.31
C GLU A 600 -15.25 -7.62 -9.56
N HIS A 601 -14.59 -7.06 -10.58
CA HIS A 601 -13.17 -7.34 -10.83
C HIS A 601 -12.31 -7.05 -9.58
N GLN A 602 -12.47 -5.88 -8.97
CA GLN A 602 -11.74 -5.52 -7.75
C GLN A 602 -12.07 -6.46 -6.59
N LEU A 603 -13.36 -6.73 -6.35
CA LEU A 603 -13.80 -7.55 -5.22
C LEU A 603 -13.22 -8.96 -5.27
N HIS A 604 -13.29 -9.61 -6.43
CA HIS A 604 -12.81 -10.97 -6.58
C HIS A 604 -11.29 -11.09 -6.50
N ASN A 605 -10.55 -10.14 -7.08
CA ASN A 605 -9.09 -10.11 -7.00
C ASN A 605 -8.60 -9.78 -5.59
N VAL A 606 -9.21 -8.81 -4.90
CA VAL A 606 -8.89 -8.51 -3.49
C VAL A 606 -9.23 -9.70 -2.58
N ARG A 607 -10.38 -10.37 -2.81
CA ARG A 607 -10.73 -11.60 -2.09
C ARG A 607 -9.70 -12.71 -2.29
N ALA A 608 -9.24 -12.93 -3.52
CA ALA A 608 -8.21 -13.93 -3.80
C ALA A 608 -6.94 -13.66 -2.99
N CYS A 609 -6.51 -12.39 -2.92
CA CYS A 609 -5.40 -11.98 -2.09
C CYS A 609 -5.70 -12.18 -0.59
N ASP A 610 -6.87 -11.79 -0.11
CA ASP A 610 -7.26 -11.91 1.30
C ASP A 610 -7.29 -13.37 1.78
N ARG A 611 -7.76 -14.32 0.96
CA ARG A 611 -7.74 -15.75 1.28
C ARG A 611 -6.34 -16.30 1.53
N VAL A 612 -5.33 -15.74 0.88
CA VAL A 612 -3.93 -16.11 1.10
C VAL A 612 -3.35 -15.42 2.33
N LEU A 613 -3.78 -14.18 2.61
CA LEU A 613 -3.30 -13.38 3.75
C LEU A 613 -3.99 -13.74 5.07
N ASP A 614 -5.25 -14.17 5.04
CA ASP A 614 -6.07 -14.56 6.19
C ASP A 614 -6.98 -15.74 5.80
N ARG A 615 -6.48 -16.96 6.03
CA ARG A 615 -7.16 -18.20 5.65
C ARG A 615 -8.41 -18.51 6.48
N GLU A 616 -8.55 -17.88 7.64
CA GLU A 616 -9.65 -18.18 8.57
C GLU A 616 -10.88 -17.30 8.30
N ARG A 617 -10.71 -16.19 7.58
CA ARG A 617 -11.80 -15.28 7.30
C ARG A 617 -12.57 -15.70 6.05
N THR A 618 -13.83 -15.97 6.22
CA THR A 618 -14.76 -16.25 5.13
C THR A 618 -15.68 -15.05 4.93
N LEU A 619 -15.71 -14.50 3.71
CA LEU A 619 -16.63 -13.44 3.30
C LEU A 619 -17.71 -14.02 2.41
N PRO A 620 -18.97 -13.55 2.48
CA PRO A 620 -20.08 -14.04 1.66
C PRO A 620 -20.01 -13.48 0.22
N ILE A 621 -18.92 -13.82 -0.46
CA ILE A 621 -18.67 -13.46 -1.85
C ILE A 621 -18.87 -14.73 -2.68
N GLY A 622 -19.77 -14.67 -3.65
CA GLY A 622 -20.05 -15.78 -4.58
C GLY A 622 -18.85 -16.14 -5.47
N GLU A 623 -19.04 -17.10 -6.37
CA GLU A 623 -18.04 -17.39 -7.39
C GLU A 623 -17.93 -16.24 -8.38
N PRO A 624 -16.72 -16.01 -8.96
CA PRO A 624 -16.52 -14.95 -9.95
C PRO A 624 -17.31 -15.26 -11.23
N ASP A 625 -18.09 -14.29 -11.70
CA ASP A 625 -18.82 -14.38 -12.95
C ASP A 625 -18.39 -13.22 -13.87
N GLY A 626 -17.91 -13.55 -15.05
CA GLY A 626 -17.50 -12.55 -16.03
C GLY A 626 -16.29 -11.71 -15.65
N VAL A 627 -15.46 -12.14 -14.68
CA VAL A 627 -14.23 -11.45 -14.28
C VAL A 627 -13.03 -12.38 -14.25
N THR A 628 -11.88 -11.84 -14.58
CA THR A 628 -10.60 -12.53 -14.50
C THR A 628 -10.02 -12.38 -13.11
N VAL A 629 -9.75 -13.50 -12.45
CA VAL A 629 -9.17 -13.51 -11.10
C VAL A 629 -7.73 -13.98 -11.16
N THR A 630 -6.83 -13.15 -10.64
CA THR A 630 -5.42 -13.52 -10.44
C THR A 630 -5.30 -14.16 -9.07
N GLU A 631 -5.10 -15.46 -9.00
CA GLU A 631 -4.92 -16.17 -7.75
C GLU A 631 -3.44 -16.15 -7.33
N PRO A 632 -3.08 -15.40 -6.27
CA PRO A 632 -1.71 -15.43 -5.77
C PRO A 632 -1.46 -16.77 -5.06
N ALA A 633 -0.33 -17.41 -5.38
CA ALA A 633 0.06 -18.65 -4.73
C ALA A 633 0.60 -18.43 -3.31
N GLU A 634 1.16 -17.23 -3.05
CA GLU A 634 1.89 -16.92 -1.81
C GLU A 634 1.52 -15.52 -1.28
N PRO A 635 1.66 -15.30 0.06
CA PRO A 635 1.39 -13.99 0.69
C PRO A 635 2.18 -12.82 0.06
N ALA A 636 3.41 -13.04 -0.38
CA ALA A 636 4.22 -12.01 -1.03
C ALA A 636 3.61 -11.53 -2.36
N GLN A 637 3.10 -12.45 -3.16
CA GLN A 637 2.42 -12.11 -4.42
C GLN A 637 1.10 -11.37 -4.16
N ALA A 638 0.34 -11.80 -3.15
CA ALA A 638 -0.88 -11.11 -2.72
C ALA A 638 -0.59 -9.68 -2.27
N MET A 639 0.48 -9.47 -1.49
CA MET A 639 0.89 -8.13 -1.04
C MET A 639 1.34 -7.26 -2.21
N ALA A 640 2.15 -7.79 -3.14
CA ALA A 640 2.61 -7.04 -4.32
C ALA A 640 1.45 -6.61 -5.22
N PHE A 641 0.50 -7.51 -5.51
CA PHE A 641 -0.70 -7.17 -6.25
C PHE A 641 -1.50 -6.05 -5.58
N LEU A 642 -1.68 -6.14 -4.25
CA LEU A 642 -2.42 -5.12 -3.50
C LEU A 642 -1.65 -3.79 -3.42
N ASP A 643 -0.32 -3.80 -3.40
CA ASP A 643 0.49 -2.58 -3.48
C ASP A 643 0.26 -1.85 -4.81
N ASP A 644 0.26 -2.57 -5.93
CA ASP A 644 0.05 -2.02 -7.28
C ASP A 644 -1.38 -1.50 -7.48
N GLU A 645 -2.38 -2.20 -6.93
CA GLU A 645 -3.80 -1.87 -7.10
C GLU A 645 -4.40 -1.01 -5.99
N TYR A 646 -3.65 -0.72 -4.91
CA TYR A 646 -4.20 -0.07 -3.71
C TYR A 646 -4.97 1.21 -4.02
N THR A 647 -4.37 2.11 -4.78
CA THR A 647 -5.00 3.38 -5.17
C THR A 647 -6.30 3.16 -5.96
N THR A 648 -6.32 2.19 -6.85
CA THR A 648 -7.49 1.85 -7.67
C THR A 648 -8.60 1.27 -6.80
N ILE A 649 -8.27 0.37 -5.87
CA ILE A 649 -9.22 -0.26 -4.94
C ILE A 649 -9.82 0.79 -3.99
N GLN A 650 -9.00 1.68 -3.43
CA GLN A 650 -9.48 2.78 -2.59
C GLN A 650 -10.48 3.69 -3.32
N ARG A 651 -10.22 3.99 -4.58
CA ARG A 651 -11.14 4.76 -5.41
C ARG A 651 -12.40 3.96 -5.77
N GLY A 652 -12.28 2.64 -5.93
CA GLY A 652 -13.41 1.73 -6.11
C GLY A 652 -14.35 1.72 -4.90
N ILE A 653 -13.80 1.63 -3.68
CA ILE A 653 -14.60 1.75 -2.45
C ILE A 653 -15.35 3.09 -2.41
N ARG A 654 -14.66 4.21 -2.71
CA ARG A 654 -15.30 5.52 -2.75
C ARG A 654 -16.37 5.63 -3.85
N LEU A 655 -16.13 5.00 -5.01
CA LEU A 655 -17.12 4.92 -6.09
C LEU A 655 -18.37 4.18 -5.61
N ALA A 656 -18.21 3.03 -4.96
CA ALA A 656 -19.32 2.27 -4.38
C ALA A 656 -20.11 3.11 -3.37
N VAL A 657 -19.43 3.82 -2.46
CA VAL A 657 -20.03 4.74 -1.48
C VAL A 657 -20.80 5.88 -2.18
N GLY A 658 -20.18 6.50 -3.19
CA GLY A 658 -20.82 7.60 -3.93
C GLY A 658 -22.05 7.19 -4.71
N GLN A 659 -22.11 5.93 -5.17
CA GLN A 659 -23.24 5.32 -5.88
C GLN A 659 -24.24 4.61 -4.95
N GLY A 660 -23.95 4.52 -3.65
CA GLY A 660 -24.78 3.83 -2.68
C GLY A 660 -24.87 2.31 -2.85
N ILE A 661 -23.84 1.68 -3.42
CA ILE A 661 -23.82 0.24 -3.74
C ILE A 661 -23.32 -0.54 -2.52
N LYS A 662 -24.20 -0.75 -1.54
CA LYS A 662 -23.92 -1.27 -0.20
C LYS A 662 -23.08 -2.55 -0.20
N ARG A 663 -23.35 -3.48 -1.11
CA ARG A 663 -22.63 -4.74 -1.21
C ARG A 663 -21.11 -4.52 -1.34
N TYR A 664 -20.65 -3.66 -2.25
CA TYR A 664 -19.23 -3.43 -2.48
C TYR A 664 -18.61 -2.52 -1.43
N GLU A 665 -19.38 -1.59 -0.84
CA GLU A 665 -18.91 -0.73 0.24
C GLU A 665 -18.32 -1.55 1.38
N TRP A 666 -19.03 -2.60 1.84
CA TRP A 666 -18.55 -3.38 2.96
C TRP A 666 -17.66 -4.57 2.60
N LEU A 667 -17.95 -5.29 1.48
CA LEU A 667 -17.16 -6.46 1.09
C LEU A 667 -15.74 -6.10 0.66
N LEU A 668 -15.56 -5.05 -0.16
CA LEU A 668 -14.23 -4.57 -0.56
C LEU A 668 -13.42 -4.08 0.65
N SER A 669 -14.05 -3.33 1.54
CA SER A 669 -13.40 -2.83 2.75
C SER A 669 -12.95 -3.97 3.67
N MET A 670 -13.79 -5.01 3.79
CA MET A 670 -13.48 -6.20 4.59
C MET A 670 -12.39 -7.05 3.98
N ALA A 671 -12.38 -7.24 2.65
CA ALA A 671 -11.36 -8.00 1.97
C ALA A 671 -9.98 -7.31 2.00
N LEU A 672 -9.97 -5.97 2.07
CA LEU A 672 -8.72 -5.18 2.06
C LEU A 672 -8.07 -5.04 3.44
N VAL A 673 -8.80 -5.27 4.53
CA VAL A 673 -8.36 -4.90 5.89
C VAL A 673 -7.08 -5.60 6.34
N THR A 674 -6.88 -6.88 5.99
CA THR A 674 -5.65 -7.63 6.36
C THR A 674 -4.42 -7.00 5.74
N TYR A 675 -4.50 -6.64 4.47
CA TYR A 675 -3.45 -5.91 3.79
C TYR A 675 -3.15 -4.58 4.47
N GLN A 676 -4.20 -3.77 4.74
CA GLN A 676 -4.04 -2.47 5.40
C GLN A 676 -3.39 -2.60 6.78
N TRP A 677 -3.75 -3.63 7.55
CA TRP A 677 -3.11 -3.89 8.84
C TRP A 677 -1.63 -4.27 8.70
N ARG A 678 -1.29 -5.06 7.69
CA ARG A 678 0.11 -5.46 7.42
C ARG A 678 0.97 -4.30 6.92
N ARG A 679 0.36 -3.35 6.19
CA ARG A 679 1.02 -2.12 5.71
C ARG A 679 0.91 -0.94 6.69
N HIS A 680 0.34 -1.15 7.88
CA HIS A 680 0.09 -0.11 8.88
C HIS A 680 -0.76 1.07 8.39
N LEU A 681 -1.58 0.87 7.36
CA LEU A 681 -2.52 1.86 6.81
C LEU A 681 -3.79 1.92 7.67
N LEU A 682 -3.63 2.19 8.97
CA LEU A 682 -4.68 2.05 9.97
C LEU A 682 -5.78 3.12 9.83
N ASP A 683 -5.46 4.32 9.41
CA ASP A 683 -6.44 5.40 9.19
C ASP A 683 -7.33 5.09 7.98
N ASP A 684 -6.75 4.58 6.90
CA ASP A 684 -7.52 4.12 5.74
C ASP A 684 -8.41 2.93 6.11
N ALA A 685 -7.87 1.96 6.85
CA ALA A 685 -8.64 0.83 7.35
C ALA A 685 -9.81 1.29 8.22
N ARG A 686 -9.60 2.24 9.13
CA ARG A 686 -10.65 2.83 9.97
C ARG A 686 -11.74 3.51 9.14
N ARG A 687 -11.34 4.30 8.14
CA ARG A 687 -12.25 5.01 7.23
C ARG A 687 -13.08 4.04 6.40
N ASN A 688 -12.43 3.08 5.75
CA ASN A 688 -13.09 2.07 4.93
C ASN A 688 -14.04 1.19 5.75
N LEU A 689 -13.59 0.76 6.93
CA LEU A 689 -14.44 -0.05 7.82
C LEU A 689 -15.60 0.75 8.44
N GLN A 690 -15.48 2.08 8.56
CA GLN A 690 -16.64 2.90 8.93
C GLN A 690 -17.69 2.87 7.81
N TYR A 691 -17.33 3.05 6.53
CA TYR A 691 -18.24 2.85 5.40
C TYR A 691 -18.83 1.44 5.40
N ALA A 692 -17.99 0.44 5.71
CA ALA A 692 -18.45 -0.94 5.77
C ALA A 692 -19.49 -1.18 6.87
N VAL A 693 -19.36 -0.57 8.05
CA VAL A 693 -20.35 -0.64 9.13
C VAL A 693 -21.68 -0.02 8.67
N ASP A 694 -21.61 1.20 8.13
CA ASP A 694 -22.80 1.94 7.69
C ASP A 694 -23.56 1.18 6.58
N ALA A 695 -22.83 0.47 5.72
CA ALA A 695 -23.39 -0.37 4.66
C ALA A 695 -23.93 -1.70 5.20
N ALA A 696 -23.17 -2.39 6.05
CA ALA A 696 -23.51 -3.71 6.55
C ALA A 696 -24.74 -3.69 7.48
N GLU A 697 -24.92 -2.65 8.29
CA GLU A 697 -26.11 -2.50 9.15
C GLU A 697 -27.45 -2.48 8.37
N SER A 698 -27.39 -2.14 7.07
CA SER A 698 -28.58 -2.08 6.21
C SER A 698 -28.70 -3.22 5.19
N SER A 699 -27.63 -4.01 4.98
CA SER A 699 -27.58 -4.95 3.84
C SER A 699 -26.95 -6.32 4.14
N ALA A 700 -26.31 -6.51 5.29
CA ALA A 700 -25.67 -7.76 5.67
C ALA A 700 -26.45 -8.54 6.73
N ASP A 701 -26.19 -9.84 6.82
CA ASP A 701 -26.74 -10.67 7.89
C ASP A 701 -26.15 -10.26 9.25
N PRO A 702 -26.82 -10.51 10.37
CA PRO A 702 -26.37 -10.12 11.71
C PRO A 702 -24.95 -10.62 12.05
N VAL A 703 -24.60 -11.84 11.63
CA VAL A 703 -23.27 -12.43 11.85
C VAL A 703 -22.18 -11.69 11.06
N ASP A 704 -22.46 -11.35 9.80
CA ASP A 704 -21.55 -10.60 8.95
C ASP A 704 -21.41 -9.15 9.45
N CYS A 705 -22.52 -8.51 9.83
CA CYS A 705 -22.50 -7.19 10.43
C CYS A 705 -21.67 -7.18 11.74
N ALA A 706 -21.84 -8.20 12.60
CA ALA A 706 -20.99 -8.38 13.78
C ALA A 706 -19.51 -8.56 13.43
N MET A 707 -19.18 -9.24 12.33
CA MET A 707 -17.81 -9.37 11.84
C MET A 707 -17.23 -8.02 11.43
N VAL A 708 -17.96 -7.19 10.70
CA VAL A 708 -17.54 -5.83 10.31
C VAL A 708 -17.24 -4.98 11.54
N HIS A 709 -18.14 -4.99 12.53
CA HIS A 709 -17.94 -4.28 13.81
C HIS A 709 -16.67 -4.77 14.54
N ARG A 710 -16.38 -6.08 14.55
CA ARG A 710 -15.15 -6.62 15.16
C ARG A 710 -13.90 -6.15 14.42
N MET A 711 -13.92 -6.04 13.09
CA MET A 711 -12.77 -5.55 12.31
C MET A 711 -12.52 -4.08 12.58
N LEU A 712 -13.57 -3.25 12.61
CA LEU A 712 -13.43 -1.83 12.96
C LEU A 712 -12.91 -1.66 14.40
N ALA A 713 -13.45 -2.44 15.34
CA ALA A 713 -12.92 -2.43 16.71
C ALA A 713 -11.45 -2.84 16.79
N GLY A 714 -11.04 -3.84 16.03
CA GLY A 714 -9.63 -4.26 15.93
C GLY A 714 -8.71 -3.17 15.37
N THR A 715 -9.18 -2.42 14.39
CA THR A 715 -8.47 -1.27 13.82
C THR A 715 -8.38 -0.13 14.84
N ARG A 716 -9.49 0.24 15.48
CA ARG A 716 -9.52 1.27 16.53
C ARG A 716 -8.66 0.90 17.75
N TRP A 717 -8.62 -0.38 18.11
CA TRP A 717 -7.72 -0.89 19.15
C TRP A 717 -6.25 -0.66 18.79
N ARG A 718 -5.84 -0.92 17.55
CA ARG A 718 -4.48 -0.65 17.05
C ARG A 718 -4.12 0.84 17.07
N LEU A 719 -5.11 1.70 16.83
CA LEU A 719 -4.98 3.16 16.93
C LEU A 719 -5.01 3.67 18.38
N GLY A 720 -5.24 2.80 19.39
CA GLY A 720 -5.35 3.19 20.78
C GLY A 720 -6.69 3.83 21.17
N GLU A 721 -7.70 3.77 20.29
CA GLU A 721 -9.07 4.29 20.47
C GLU A 721 -9.95 3.26 21.22
N TYR A 722 -9.56 2.87 22.45
CA TYR A 722 -10.16 1.75 23.17
C TYR A 722 -11.65 1.98 23.50
N ASP A 723 -12.07 3.20 23.84
CA ASP A 723 -13.47 3.53 24.17
C ASP A 723 -14.39 3.25 22.97
N ALA A 724 -13.97 3.70 21.77
CA ALA A 724 -14.70 3.47 20.53
C ALA A 724 -14.70 1.97 20.14
N ALA A 725 -13.56 1.29 20.32
CA ALA A 725 -13.46 -0.15 20.06
C ALA A 725 -14.44 -0.96 20.94
N VAL A 726 -14.57 -0.62 22.23
CA VAL A 726 -15.55 -1.24 23.16
C VAL A 726 -16.97 -1.03 22.66
N GLY A 727 -17.30 0.17 22.15
CA GLY A 727 -18.63 0.47 21.59
C GLY A 727 -19.00 -0.48 20.44
N HIS A 728 -18.09 -0.65 19.48
CA HIS A 728 -18.29 -1.57 18.34
C HIS A 728 -18.33 -3.04 18.77
N LEU A 729 -17.51 -3.46 19.73
CA LEU A 729 -17.55 -4.84 20.24
C LEU A 729 -18.83 -5.18 20.97
N ARG A 730 -19.39 -4.23 21.74
CA ARG A 730 -20.72 -4.42 22.36
C ARG A 730 -21.82 -4.53 21.30
N ARG A 731 -21.73 -3.77 20.21
CA ARG A 731 -22.68 -3.91 19.09
C ARG A 731 -22.54 -5.27 18.42
N ALA A 732 -21.30 -5.74 18.19
CA ALA A 732 -21.05 -7.08 17.63
C ALA A 732 -21.58 -8.20 18.53
N VAL A 733 -21.50 -8.06 19.86
CA VAL A 733 -22.08 -9.02 20.80
C VAL A 733 -23.59 -9.09 20.63
N ARG A 734 -24.30 -7.94 20.67
CA ARG A 734 -25.76 -7.90 20.48
C ARG A 734 -26.21 -8.53 19.17
N LEU A 735 -25.55 -8.18 18.04
CA LEU A 735 -25.88 -8.76 16.74
C LEU A 735 -25.67 -10.27 16.70
N SER A 736 -24.64 -10.77 17.39
CA SER A 736 -24.36 -12.21 17.45
C SER A 736 -25.31 -12.97 18.41
N GLU A 737 -25.95 -12.29 19.38
CA GLU A 737 -26.93 -12.87 20.26
C GLU A 737 -28.30 -13.07 19.55
N GLU A 738 -28.58 -12.29 18.50
CA GLU A 738 -29.77 -12.38 17.67
C GLU A 738 -29.79 -13.64 16.79
N ASP A 739 -28.60 -14.22 16.49
CA ASP A 739 -28.46 -15.43 15.67
C ASP A 739 -28.09 -16.66 16.52
N HIS A 740 -29.05 -17.58 16.64
CA HIS A 740 -28.89 -18.82 17.40
C HIS A 740 -28.22 -19.97 16.63
N SER A 741 -27.78 -19.73 15.38
CA SER A 741 -27.05 -20.71 14.57
C SER A 741 -25.68 -21.02 15.17
N GLU A 742 -25.00 -22.02 14.64
CA GLU A 742 -23.61 -22.33 15.02
C GLU A 742 -22.68 -21.14 14.66
N ALA A 743 -22.90 -20.48 13.51
CA ALA A 743 -22.19 -19.30 13.09
C ALA A 743 -22.39 -18.12 14.07
N GLY A 744 -23.62 -17.91 14.53
CA GLY A 744 -23.95 -16.90 15.55
C GLY A 744 -23.25 -17.15 16.87
N ARG A 745 -23.25 -18.40 17.37
CA ARG A 745 -22.53 -18.78 18.60
C ARG A 745 -21.03 -18.56 18.49
N LEU A 746 -20.41 -18.92 17.36
CA LEU A 746 -19.00 -18.69 17.11
C LEU A 746 -18.69 -17.18 17.03
N SER A 747 -19.54 -16.41 16.34
CA SER A 747 -19.45 -14.96 16.25
C SER A 747 -19.53 -14.30 17.64
N LEU A 748 -20.45 -14.76 18.49
CA LEU A 748 -20.62 -14.29 19.88
C LEU A 748 -19.35 -14.55 20.70
N ALA A 749 -18.83 -15.77 20.64
CA ALA A 749 -17.62 -16.15 21.36
C ALA A 749 -16.41 -15.28 20.94
N ARG A 750 -16.24 -15.06 19.65
CA ARG A 750 -15.19 -14.16 19.10
C ARG A 750 -15.38 -12.71 19.56
N SER A 751 -16.61 -12.22 19.58
CA SER A 751 -16.95 -10.85 20.00
C SER A 751 -16.68 -10.63 21.48
N LEU A 752 -17.12 -11.56 22.34
CA LEU A 752 -16.88 -11.51 23.79
C LEU A 752 -15.37 -11.60 24.13
N HIS A 753 -14.64 -12.48 23.45
CA HIS A 753 -13.20 -12.61 23.64
C HIS A 753 -12.48 -11.28 23.35
N ARG A 754 -12.75 -10.66 22.19
CA ARG A 754 -12.18 -9.37 21.81
C ARG A 754 -12.59 -8.24 22.76
N LEU A 755 -13.84 -8.23 23.20
CA LEU A 755 -14.34 -7.26 24.17
C LEU A 755 -13.57 -7.37 25.50
N GLY A 756 -13.38 -8.57 26.02
CA GLY A 756 -12.61 -8.80 27.24
C GLY A 756 -11.16 -8.30 27.15
N ILE A 757 -10.47 -8.58 26.04
CA ILE A 757 -9.11 -8.07 25.80
C ILE A 757 -9.10 -6.53 25.77
N THR A 758 -10.07 -5.92 25.08
CA THR A 758 -10.13 -4.48 24.91
C THR A 758 -10.43 -3.75 26.21
N LEU A 759 -11.36 -4.27 27.01
CA LEU A 759 -11.71 -3.71 28.33
C LEU A 759 -10.51 -3.77 29.30
N ARG A 760 -9.74 -4.85 29.27
CA ARG A 760 -8.51 -4.94 30.07
C ARG A 760 -7.51 -3.85 29.69
N LYS A 761 -7.24 -3.65 28.39
CA LYS A 761 -6.35 -2.58 27.91
C LYS A 761 -6.86 -1.17 28.23
N GLN A 762 -8.17 -0.95 28.19
CA GLN A 762 -8.80 0.29 28.59
C GLN A 762 -8.62 0.55 30.09
N GLY A 763 -8.79 -0.49 30.94
CA GLY A 763 -8.55 -0.42 32.38
C GLY A 763 -7.12 -0.11 32.72
N ASP A 764 -6.14 -0.76 32.08
CA ASP A 764 -4.69 -0.50 32.25
C ASP A 764 -4.33 0.96 31.95
N ARG A 765 -4.97 1.59 30.95
CA ARG A 765 -4.70 2.99 30.57
C ARG A 765 -5.34 4.02 31.50
N ARG A 766 -6.52 3.73 32.08
CA ARG A 766 -7.21 4.62 33.05
C ARG A 766 -6.68 4.47 34.46
N GLY A 767 -6.01 3.37 34.75
CA GLY A 767 -5.52 2.99 36.07
C GLY A 767 -4.02 3.08 36.25
N GLY A 768 -3.50 4.31 36.23
CA GLY A 768 -2.34 4.60 37.06
C GLY A 768 -2.74 4.60 38.53
N GLY A 769 -3.23 3.49 39.05
CA GLY A 769 -3.62 3.31 40.46
C GLY A 769 -5.07 2.85 40.65
N GLY A 770 -5.26 1.58 40.92
CA GLY A 770 -6.33 1.04 41.76
C GLY A 770 -7.76 0.99 41.19
N SER A 771 -8.24 -0.26 41.05
CA SER A 771 -9.67 -0.62 41.17
C SER A 771 -10.60 -0.23 40.02
N ALA A 772 -10.68 -1.05 39.02
CA ALA A 772 -11.85 -1.11 38.14
C ALA A 772 -12.13 -2.56 37.65
N VAL A 773 -12.30 -3.47 38.60
CA VAL A 773 -12.92 -4.79 38.39
C VAL A 773 -14.28 -4.82 39.11
N GLN A 774 -15.13 -3.86 38.81
CA GLN A 774 -16.55 -3.91 39.17
C GLN A 774 -17.34 -3.53 37.91
N GLY A 775 -17.85 -4.52 37.20
CA GLY A 775 -18.78 -4.29 36.09
C GLY A 775 -18.85 -5.40 35.03
N ILE A 776 -18.32 -6.57 35.25
CA ILE A 776 -18.69 -7.74 34.45
C ILE A 776 -19.66 -8.56 35.29
N GLY A 777 -20.92 -8.12 35.27
CA GLY A 777 -22.04 -8.97 35.63
C GLY A 777 -22.10 -10.09 34.56
N VAL A 778 -22.01 -11.31 35.06
CA VAL A 778 -22.12 -12.57 34.36
C VAL A 778 -23.35 -12.58 33.42
N VAL A 779 -23.13 -12.78 32.13
CA VAL A 779 -24.09 -13.51 31.28
C VAL A 779 -23.36 -14.72 30.71
#